data_cee720b56c408f2b1282fef6c542ee5c
#
_entry.id   cee720b56c408f2b1282fef6c542ee5c
#
_cell.length_a   1.000
_cell.length_b   1.000
_cell.length_c   1.000
_cell.angle_alpha   90.00
_cell.angle_beta   90.00
_cell.angle_gamma   90.00
#
_symmetry.space_group_name_H-M   'P 1'
#
loop_
_entity.id
_entity.type
_entity.pdbx_description
1 polymer ?
#
loop_
_entity_poly.entity_id
_entity_poly.type
_entity_poly.pdbx_seq_one_letter_code
_entity_poly.pdbx_strand_id
1 'polypeptide(L)'
;MTKKILKICSVALALVTLFSVGGCKDKEQGTQSSTEEVEVLEKSGYKLVNGGISEYRILLAENSLENELVAAQELQNFLYEATGATLPILYGDDVADNAPIISIGQTERADAASLSVDGLDLNRSGYLMKTVGNSLYIIADEQFEGLGCVYAVYDMLEDCIDYRYYHSDEIHFNQKQSVELYKYDDVVTPTFDFRSTWYPVLNDEEHRRRLRYFQFNEEYGWKAHTQTDVIVDDRIYLADHAFGATKTIENADGSTTEVPDHWFSNKAAQQLCWTAGEELEYVAASDLYNNIKSNPDKLYFQMGQADNTGFCSCERCEKAKAEWAMNDAGLQINFANNVTKIINEWVKRDYPEGRDVRIVLFAYMGTNVPPVVQNAEGKWVAFSEKVKPISNVYFEYAPIYTNYSYTLEDVENEDTYNDLLKWNDLLGEKGRLMLWTYETNFHHFLYQFNNFATFREQLATYAENNVDYIFSQGAALTNQPCFQEMRLFVESQLMWDINKNYTELVNEFMYAFYKDAAPEMLEYYNFIKMRYEQMEVLFGHEFSTIYSDIGSKQIWTAGVVDAISGIFERAYAKIEHYKTEDPEMYTKLYERMKEIELTLIYTKLRYYRGDYSQEVINQMVDDFNYYSSKFDINRVQENGAATQGMFDAYKK
;
A
#
# COMPACT_ATOMS: atom_id res chain seq x y z
N MET A 1 26.05 13.19 -0.82
CA MET A 1 25.00 14.08 -1.34
C MET A 1 24.35 13.35 -2.48
N THR A 2 23.30 12.61 -2.19
CA THR A 2 22.56 11.79 -3.16
C THR A 2 21.64 12.69 -3.95
N LYS A 3 21.88 12.86 -5.24
CA LYS A 3 20.94 13.53 -6.15
C LYS A 3 19.82 12.53 -6.46
N LYS A 4 18.62 12.77 -5.95
CA LYS A 4 17.40 12.07 -6.40
C LYS A 4 17.07 12.55 -7.81
N ILE A 5 17.01 11.62 -8.75
CA ILE A 5 16.61 11.89 -10.14
C ILE A 5 15.10 11.80 -10.24
N LEU A 6 14.45 12.90 -10.58
CA LEU A 6 13.03 12.95 -10.92
C LEU A 6 12.88 12.70 -12.42
N LYS A 7 12.20 11.61 -12.81
CA LYS A 7 11.84 11.36 -14.21
C LYS A 7 10.42 11.87 -14.47
N ILE A 8 10.26 12.85 -15.34
CA ILE A 8 8.94 13.35 -15.78
C ILE A 8 8.73 12.95 -17.23
N CYS A 9 7.61 12.26 -17.49
CA CYS A 9 7.22 11.90 -18.85
C CYS A 9 6.74 13.11 -19.64
N SER A 10 7.35 13.33 -20.80
CA SER A 10 6.97 14.37 -21.75
C SER A 10 5.77 13.91 -22.56
N VAL A 11 4.56 14.34 -22.20
CA VAL A 11 3.45 14.38 -23.16
C VAL A 11 3.37 15.81 -23.67
N ALA A 12 3.80 16.02 -24.92
CA ALA A 12 3.65 17.27 -25.61
C ALA A 12 2.18 17.48 -25.98
N LEU A 13 1.48 18.36 -25.29
CA LEU A 13 0.20 18.88 -25.76
C LEU A 13 0.29 20.39 -25.90
N ALA A 14 0.18 20.83 -27.14
CA ALA A 14 0.12 22.22 -27.52
C ALA A 14 -1.33 22.74 -27.48
N LEU A 15 -1.46 23.98 -26.98
CA LEU A 15 -2.55 24.94 -27.19
C LEU A 15 -3.93 24.67 -26.56
N VAL A 16 -4.36 25.62 -25.72
CA VAL A 16 -5.50 26.48 -26.01
C VAL A 16 -5.46 27.77 -25.18
N THR A 17 -5.74 28.86 -25.88
CA THR A 17 -5.73 30.25 -25.53
C THR A 17 -6.86 30.72 -24.60
N LEU A 18 -6.47 31.63 -23.70
CA LEU A 18 -7.16 32.86 -23.24
C LEU A 18 -8.70 32.93 -23.12
N PHE A 19 -9.15 33.13 -21.90
CA PHE A 19 -10.16 34.19 -21.64
C PHE A 19 -9.81 34.93 -20.33
N SER A 20 -9.60 36.23 -20.50
CA SER A 20 -9.44 37.21 -19.42
C SER A 20 -10.79 37.76 -19.00
N VAL A 21 -11.11 37.77 -17.70
CA VAL A 21 -12.02 38.75 -17.11
C VAL A 21 -11.47 39.20 -15.78
N GLY A 22 -11.52 40.47 -15.56
CA GLY A 22 -10.78 41.28 -14.65
C GLY A 22 -11.04 41.18 -13.16
N GLY A 23 -9.99 41.44 -12.46
CA GLY A 23 -9.89 42.46 -11.41
C GLY A 23 -10.35 42.13 -10.01
N CYS A 24 -9.41 41.71 -9.15
CA CYS A 24 -9.27 42.32 -7.83
C CYS A 24 -7.81 42.20 -7.37
N LYS A 25 -7.26 43.30 -6.87
CA LYS A 25 -5.89 43.36 -6.32
C LYS A 25 -5.84 42.71 -4.96
N ASP A 26 -4.95 41.76 -4.78
CA ASP A 26 -4.31 41.56 -3.47
C ASP A 26 -2.92 40.94 -3.65
N LYS A 27 -2.01 41.49 -2.90
CA LYS A 27 -0.62 41.20 -2.55
C LYS A 27 0.11 40.05 -3.24
N GLU A 28 1.13 40.45 -4.01
CA GLU A 28 2.25 39.62 -4.45
C GLU A 28 2.96 38.98 -3.24
N GLN A 29 2.78 37.68 -3.07
CA GLN A 29 3.82 36.80 -2.54
C GLN A 29 4.46 36.12 -3.76
N GLY A 30 5.73 36.43 -3.96
CA GLY A 30 6.52 35.89 -5.07
C GLY A 30 6.71 34.39 -4.93
N THR A 31 5.92 33.62 -5.66
CA THR A 31 6.24 32.24 -6.01
C THR A 31 7.33 32.28 -7.08
N GLN A 32 8.56 32.00 -6.69
CA GLN A 32 9.58 31.61 -7.64
C GLN A 32 9.11 30.30 -8.30
N SER A 33 8.67 30.36 -9.53
CA SER A 33 8.55 29.23 -10.42
C SER A 33 9.96 28.70 -10.67
N SER A 34 10.37 27.67 -9.97
CA SER A 34 11.50 26.84 -10.37
C SER A 34 11.03 26.04 -11.59
N THR A 35 11.46 26.45 -12.78
CA THR A 35 11.47 25.57 -13.93
C THR A 35 12.49 24.47 -13.62
N GLU A 36 12.02 23.32 -13.15
CA GLU A 36 12.86 22.12 -13.11
C GLU A 36 13.25 21.77 -14.53
N GLU A 37 14.56 21.80 -14.83
CA GLU A 37 15.09 21.28 -16.09
C GLU A 37 14.80 19.77 -16.12
N VAL A 38 14.00 19.32 -17.10
CA VAL A 38 13.81 17.90 -17.39
C VAL A 38 15.18 17.32 -17.71
N GLU A 39 15.72 16.48 -16.84
CA GLU A 39 16.99 15.82 -17.06
C GLU A 39 16.83 14.82 -18.22
N VAL A 40 17.28 15.23 -19.40
CA VAL A 40 17.24 14.38 -20.59
C VAL A 40 18.31 13.31 -20.44
N LEU A 41 17.93 12.04 -20.40
CA LEU A 41 18.86 10.92 -20.35
C LEU A 41 19.88 10.99 -21.48
N GLU A 42 21.16 10.94 -21.11
CA GLU A 42 22.25 11.00 -22.07
C GLU A 42 22.36 9.67 -22.82
N LYS A 43 22.40 9.72 -24.16
CA LYS A 43 22.63 8.53 -24.98
C LYS A 43 24.07 8.05 -24.85
N SER A 44 24.27 6.75 -24.72
CA SER A 44 25.60 6.16 -24.64
C SER A 44 26.37 6.19 -25.97
N GLY A 45 25.67 6.39 -27.09
CA GLY A 45 26.20 6.27 -28.45
C GLY A 45 26.10 4.84 -29.01
N TYR A 46 25.62 3.87 -28.22
CA TYR A 46 25.35 2.50 -28.64
C TYR A 46 23.86 2.28 -28.83
N LYS A 47 23.50 1.40 -29.79
CA LYS A 47 22.11 1.03 -30.03
C LYS A 47 21.84 -0.34 -29.45
N LEU A 48 20.88 -0.43 -28.56
CA LEU A 48 20.38 -1.67 -28.01
C LEU A 48 19.70 -2.52 -29.12
N VAL A 49 18.89 -1.85 -29.96
CA VAL A 49 18.28 -2.43 -31.15
C VAL A 49 18.52 -1.50 -32.35
N ASN A 50 18.87 -2.06 -33.51
CA ASN A 50 19.08 -1.31 -34.73
C ASN A 50 18.40 -2.00 -35.92
N GLY A 51 17.34 -1.40 -36.45
CA GLY A 51 16.56 -1.95 -37.57
C GLY A 51 15.91 -3.30 -37.24
N GLY A 52 15.42 -3.49 -36.03
CA GLY A 52 14.79 -4.74 -35.56
C GLY A 52 15.77 -5.87 -35.23
N ILE A 53 17.08 -5.57 -35.15
CA ILE A 53 18.12 -6.56 -34.81
C ILE A 53 18.93 -6.04 -33.61
N SER A 54 19.29 -6.92 -32.70
CA SER A 54 20.16 -6.61 -31.57
C SER A 54 21.44 -7.49 -31.59
N GLU A 55 22.57 -6.87 -31.25
CA GLU A 55 23.81 -7.58 -30.96
C GLU A 55 23.96 -7.90 -29.46
N TYR A 56 23.06 -7.35 -28.64
CA TYR A 56 23.07 -7.53 -27.18
C TYR A 56 22.60 -8.93 -26.78
N ARG A 57 23.08 -9.36 -25.63
CA ARG A 57 22.67 -10.57 -24.91
C ARG A 57 22.26 -10.15 -23.51
N ILE A 58 21.26 -10.80 -22.94
CA ILE A 58 20.94 -10.69 -21.53
C ILE A 58 21.79 -11.75 -20.83
N LEU A 59 22.62 -11.33 -19.89
CA LEU A 59 23.52 -12.21 -19.14
C LEU A 59 23.04 -12.36 -17.70
N LEU A 60 22.87 -13.61 -17.29
CA LEU A 60 22.58 -14.03 -15.92
C LEU A 60 23.75 -14.84 -15.34
N ALA A 61 23.89 -14.87 -14.02
CA ALA A 61 24.77 -15.80 -13.34
C ALA A 61 24.26 -17.26 -13.50
N GLU A 62 25.15 -18.28 -13.40
CA GLU A 62 24.76 -19.69 -13.41
C GLU A 62 23.74 -20.05 -12.33
N ASN A 63 23.85 -19.40 -11.18
CA ASN A 63 22.99 -19.54 -10.01
C ASN A 63 22.06 -18.33 -9.82
N SER A 64 21.59 -17.74 -10.93
CA SER A 64 20.73 -16.57 -10.89
C SER A 64 19.48 -16.80 -10.04
N LEU A 65 19.04 -15.73 -9.37
CA LEU A 65 17.85 -15.73 -8.53
C LEU A 65 16.57 -15.70 -9.37
N GLU A 66 15.45 -16.08 -8.77
CA GLU A 66 14.16 -16.16 -9.47
C GLU A 66 13.74 -14.81 -10.09
N ASN A 67 13.85 -13.71 -9.33
CA ASN A 67 13.49 -12.38 -9.84
C ASN A 67 14.47 -11.86 -10.91
N GLU A 68 15.73 -12.28 -10.90
CA GLU A 68 16.69 -11.95 -11.98
C GLU A 68 16.28 -12.61 -13.30
N LEU A 69 15.81 -13.87 -13.24
CA LEU A 69 15.25 -14.56 -14.41
C LEU A 69 13.97 -13.90 -14.89
N VAL A 70 13.06 -13.52 -13.98
CA VAL A 70 11.84 -12.76 -14.30
C VAL A 70 12.20 -11.43 -14.97
N ALA A 71 13.16 -10.68 -14.45
CA ALA A 71 13.64 -9.42 -15.04
C ALA A 71 14.16 -9.62 -16.47
N ALA A 72 14.95 -10.67 -16.68
CA ALA A 72 15.48 -11.02 -18.01
C ALA A 72 14.37 -11.36 -19.01
N GLN A 73 13.36 -12.10 -18.58
CA GLN A 73 12.20 -12.49 -19.41
C GLN A 73 11.30 -11.29 -19.73
N GLU A 74 10.99 -10.42 -18.78
CA GLU A 74 10.21 -9.20 -19.01
C GLU A 74 10.93 -8.27 -19.98
N LEU A 75 12.25 -8.08 -19.82
CA LEU A 75 13.06 -7.30 -20.75
C LEU A 75 13.04 -7.88 -22.17
N GLN A 76 13.27 -9.19 -22.31
CA GLN A 76 13.26 -9.87 -23.60
C GLN A 76 11.90 -9.75 -24.29
N ASN A 77 10.80 -9.99 -23.56
CA ASN A 77 9.45 -9.98 -24.08
C ASN A 77 9.03 -8.60 -24.57
N PHE A 78 9.17 -7.56 -23.74
CA PHE A 78 8.74 -6.20 -24.11
C PHE A 78 9.61 -5.58 -25.20
N LEU A 79 10.91 -5.83 -25.20
CA LEU A 79 11.76 -5.39 -26.32
C LEU A 79 11.41 -6.12 -27.62
N TYR A 80 11.08 -7.42 -27.57
CA TYR A 80 10.63 -8.14 -28.73
C TYR A 80 9.30 -7.59 -29.24
N GLU A 81 8.32 -7.38 -28.38
CA GLU A 81 7.02 -6.82 -28.76
C GLU A 81 7.16 -5.43 -29.36
N ALA A 82 8.02 -4.58 -28.80
CA ALA A 82 8.23 -3.20 -29.27
C ALA A 82 9.06 -3.08 -30.54
N THR A 83 9.97 -4.04 -30.82
CA THR A 83 10.99 -3.86 -31.87
C THR A 83 11.10 -5.01 -32.84
N GLY A 84 10.57 -6.19 -32.50
CA GLY A 84 10.80 -7.46 -33.22
C GLY A 84 12.17 -8.10 -32.96
N ALA A 85 13.06 -7.46 -32.17
CA ALA A 85 14.38 -7.98 -31.88
C ALA A 85 14.37 -8.93 -30.67
N THR A 86 14.98 -10.12 -30.83
CA THR A 86 15.18 -11.05 -29.70
C THR A 86 16.58 -10.88 -29.14
N LEU A 87 16.67 -10.63 -27.83
CA LEU A 87 17.93 -10.66 -27.07
C LEU A 87 18.04 -12.02 -26.38
N PRO A 88 18.96 -12.91 -26.76
CA PRO A 88 19.10 -14.20 -26.09
C PRO A 88 19.47 -14.03 -24.60
N ILE A 89 18.85 -14.83 -23.74
CA ILE A 89 19.22 -14.97 -22.32
C ILE A 89 20.31 -16.06 -22.26
N LEU A 90 21.46 -15.72 -21.73
CA LEU A 90 22.63 -16.59 -21.60
C LEU A 90 23.13 -16.60 -20.16
N TYR A 91 23.90 -17.61 -19.79
CA TYR A 91 24.36 -17.83 -18.42
C TYR A 91 25.90 -17.90 -18.35
N GLY A 92 26.47 -17.45 -17.25
CA GLY A 92 27.89 -17.60 -16.93
C GLY A 92 28.83 -17.16 -18.07
N ASP A 93 29.71 -18.07 -18.49
CA ASP A 93 30.78 -17.83 -19.47
C ASP A 93 30.34 -18.00 -20.94
N ASP A 94 29.04 -18.22 -21.21
CA ASP A 94 28.54 -18.44 -22.58
C ASP A 94 28.65 -17.20 -23.49
N VAL A 95 29.13 -16.06 -22.95
CA VAL A 95 29.24 -14.79 -23.66
C VAL A 95 30.70 -14.39 -23.80
N ALA A 96 31.15 -14.08 -25.04
CA ALA A 96 32.50 -13.59 -25.29
C ALA A 96 32.77 -12.30 -24.51
N ASP A 97 34.00 -12.17 -23.97
CA ASP A 97 34.43 -11.06 -23.07
C ASP A 97 34.13 -9.65 -23.57
N ASN A 98 34.13 -9.43 -24.88
CA ASN A 98 33.90 -8.13 -25.52
C ASN A 98 32.51 -7.94 -26.12
N ALA A 99 31.62 -8.93 -25.96
CA ALA A 99 30.24 -8.81 -26.46
C ALA A 99 29.43 -7.79 -25.66
N PRO A 100 28.58 -6.98 -26.31
CA PRO A 100 27.68 -6.08 -25.59
C PRO A 100 26.62 -6.89 -24.84
N ILE A 101 26.44 -6.56 -23.56
CA ILE A 101 25.51 -7.27 -22.66
C ILE A 101 24.60 -6.33 -21.90
N ILE A 102 23.47 -6.87 -21.47
CA ILE A 102 22.70 -6.40 -20.33
C ILE A 102 22.87 -7.45 -19.25
N SER A 103 23.70 -7.16 -18.26
CA SER A 103 23.99 -8.03 -17.12
C SER A 103 22.94 -7.78 -16.03
N ILE A 104 22.24 -8.83 -15.60
CA ILE A 104 21.22 -8.76 -14.56
C ILE A 104 21.63 -9.65 -13.39
N GLY A 105 21.67 -9.07 -12.19
CA GLY A 105 22.21 -9.69 -10.99
C GLY A 105 23.74 -9.55 -10.87
N GLN A 106 24.29 -10.15 -9.81
CA GLN A 106 25.73 -10.18 -9.54
C GLN A 106 26.40 -11.26 -10.41
N THR A 107 26.80 -10.90 -11.62
CA THR A 107 27.47 -11.78 -12.58
C THR A 107 28.98 -11.61 -12.50
N GLU A 108 29.77 -12.57 -13.01
CA GLU A 108 31.23 -12.43 -13.13
C GLU A 108 31.66 -11.20 -13.94
N ARG A 109 30.82 -10.76 -14.88
CA ARG A 109 31.08 -9.54 -15.67
C ARG A 109 30.84 -8.27 -14.83
N ALA A 110 29.88 -8.29 -13.89
CA ALA A 110 29.69 -7.21 -12.92
C ALA A 110 30.88 -7.12 -11.95
N ASP A 111 31.38 -8.27 -11.47
CA ASP A 111 32.57 -8.34 -10.62
C ASP A 111 33.79 -7.82 -11.33
N ALA A 112 34.02 -8.23 -12.58
CA ALA A 112 35.14 -7.75 -13.41
C ALA A 112 35.04 -6.23 -13.68
N ALA A 113 33.83 -5.66 -13.72
CA ALA A 113 33.59 -4.22 -13.81
C ALA A 113 33.70 -3.50 -12.44
N SER A 114 33.96 -4.23 -11.36
CA SER A 114 34.00 -3.74 -9.97
C SER A 114 32.70 -3.06 -9.55
N LEU A 115 31.58 -3.66 -9.93
CA LEU A 115 30.25 -3.22 -9.55
C LEU A 115 29.68 -4.16 -8.48
N SER A 116 29.15 -3.57 -7.41
CA SER A 116 28.49 -4.26 -6.30
C SER A 116 27.50 -3.32 -5.65
N VAL A 117 26.51 -3.89 -5.00
CA VAL A 117 25.54 -3.15 -4.16
C VAL A 117 25.94 -3.17 -2.68
N ASP A 118 27.07 -3.76 -2.33
CA ASP A 118 27.57 -3.81 -0.96
C ASP A 118 27.70 -2.41 -0.35
N GLY A 119 27.03 -2.21 0.78
CA GLY A 119 27.03 -0.94 1.51
C GLY A 119 26.10 0.13 0.95
N LEU A 120 25.31 -0.18 -0.08
CA LEU A 120 24.21 0.66 -0.53
C LEU A 120 22.95 0.35 0.28
N ASP A 121 22.18 1.39 0.60
CA ASP A 121 20.88 1.24 1.24
C ASP A 121 19.79 1.16 0.15
N LEU A 122 19.57 -0.05 -0.38
CA LEU A 122 18.66 -0.29 -1.50
C LEU A 122 17.25 -0.68 -1.07
N ASN A 123 17.05 -1.07 0.20
CA ASN A 123 15.82 -1.71 0.64
C ASN A 123 15.55 -3.02 -0.15
N ARG A 124 14.31 -3.55 -0.12
CA ARG A 124 13.90 -4.78 -0.83
C ARG A 124 13.87 -4.63 -2.34
N SER A 125 13.58 -3.42 -2.81
CA SER A 125 13.18 -3.18 -4.21
C SER A 125 14.11 -2.24 -4.95
N GLY A 126 15.09 -1.67 -4.26
CA GLY A 126 16.05 -0.76 -4.88
C GLY A 126 17.08 -1.51 -5.73
N TYR A 127 17.80 -0.76 -6.54
CA TYR A 127 18.77 -1.31 -7.48
C TYR A 127 19.88 -0.32 -7.84
N LEU A 128 20.97 -0.87 -8.33
CA LEU A 128 22.02 -0.17 -9.07
C LEU A 128 21.79 -0.44 -10.57
N MET A 129 21.74 0.62 -11.39
CA MET A 129 21.75 0.53 -12.84
C MET A 129 22.86 1.37 -13.40
N LYS A 130 23.84 0.72 -14.11
CA LYS A 130 25.03 1.40 -14.58
C LYS A 130 25.47 0.96 -15.97
N THR A 131 25.72 1.94 -16.84
CA THR A 131 26.31 1.72 -18.17
C THR A 131 27.84 1.82 -18.08
N VAL A 132 28.54 0.74 -18.50
CA VAL A 132 30.00 0.72 -18.60
C VAL A 132 30.39 0.33 -20.03
N GLY A 133 31.00 1.26 -20.77
CA GLY A 133 31.31 1.06 -22.18
C GLY A 133 30.03 0.82 -23.02
N ASN A 134 29.95 -0.33 -23.66
CA ASN A 134 28.80 -0.76 -24.46
C ASN A 134 27.84 -1.71 -23.70
N SER A 135 28.03 -1.87 -22.41
CA SER A 135 27.25 -2.83 -21.60
C SER A 135 26.48 -2.12 -20.50
N LEU A 136 25.32 -2.67 -20.14
CA LEU A 136 24.49 -2.23 -19.02
C LEU A 136 24.54 -3.28 -17.92
N TYR A 137 24.63 -2.82 -16.69
CA TYR A 137 24.61 -3.65 -15.47
C TYR A 137 23.42 -3.23 -14.59
N ILE A 138 22.65 -4.21 -14.15
CA ILE A 138 21.51 -4.07 -13.24
C ILE A 138 21.75 -5.01 -12.08
N ILE A 139 21.89 -4.48 -10.87
CA ILE A 139 22.22 -5.26 -9.67
C ILE A 139 21.27 -4.85 -8.55
N ALA A 140 20.73 -5.82 -7.81
CA ALA A 140 19.91 -5.60 -6.64
C ALA A 140 20.38 -6.48 -5.48
N ASP A 141 19.81 -6.28 -4.29
CA ASP A 141 20.18 -7.05 -3.10
C ASP A 141 19.72 -8.50 -3.23
N GLU A 142 20.67 -9.44 -3.10
CA GLU A 142 20.41 -10.89 -3.14
C GLU A 142 19.55 -11.36 -1.95
N GLN A 143 19.61 -10.68 -0.81
CA GLN A 143 18.80 -11.01 0.37
C GLN A 143 17.30 -10.98 0.06
N PHE A 144 16.89 -10.14 -0.91
CA PHE A 144 15.51 -10.00 -1.37
C PHE A 144 15.30 -10.64 -2.75
N GLU A 145 15.97 -11.75 -3.02
CA GLU A 145 15.83 -12.54 -4.24
C GLU A 145 16.03 -11.74 -5.53
N GLY A 146 16.83 -10.63 -5.47
CA GLY A 146 17.10 -9.78 -6.62
C GLY A 146 15.88 -9.00 -7.16
N LEU A 147 14.84 -8.78 -6.36
CA LEU A 147 13.58 -8.14 -6.79
C LEU A 147 13.80 -6.76 -7.45
N GLY A 148 14.75 -5.98 -6.98
CA GLY A 148 15.09 -4.68 -7.57
C GLY A 148 15.49 -4.77 -9.05
N CYS A 149 16.00 -5.91 -9.53
CA CYS A 149 16.32 -6.11 -10.93
C CYS A 149 15.09 -6.04 -11.83
N VAL A 150 13.93 -6.54 -11.35
CA VAL A 150 12.66 -6.46 -12.09
C VAL A 150 12.23 -5.02 -12.26
N TYR A 151 12.31 -4.23 -11.21
CA TYR A 151 11.89 -2.82 -11.23
C TYR A 151 12.87 -1.94 -12.02
N ALA A 152 14.17 -2.25 -11.98
CA ALA A 152 15.16 -1.62 -12.85
C ALA A 152 14.87 -1.86 -14.34
N VAL A 153 14.45 -3.08 -14.69
CA VAL A 153 14.03 -3.40 -16.06
C VAL A 153 12.78 -2.61 -16.46
N TYR A 154 11.79 -2.45 -15.59
CA TYR A 154 10.62 -1.62 -15.91
C TYR A 154 11.01 -0.15 -16.10
N ASP A 155 11.88 0.41 -15.26
CA ASP A 155 12.37 1.79 -15.42
C ASP A 155 13.19 1.94 -16.71
N MET A 156 14.03 0.97 -17.06
CA MET A 156 14.73 0.94 -18.34
C MET A 156 13.77 0.88 -19.54
N LEU A 157 12.71 0.08 -19.46
CA LEU A 157 11.71 -0.03 -20.53
C LEU A 157 10.90 1.28 -20.64
N GLU A 158 10.61 1.97 -19.53
CA GLU A 158 10.02 3.31 -19.55
C GLU A 158 10.88 4.27 -20.36
N ASP A 159 12.19 4.28 -20.14
CA ASP A 159 13.13 5.14 -20.88
C ASP A 159 13.28 4.76 -22.35
N CYS A 160 13.37 3.46 -22.62
CA CYS A 160 13.73 2.95 -23.95
C CYS A 160 12.56 2.91 -24.92
N ILE A 161 11.38 2.53 -24.47
CA ILE A 161 10.21 2.26 -25.32
C ILE A 161 8.94 2.94 -24.81
N ASP A 162 9.02 3.84 -23.83
CA ASP A 162 7.88 4.52 -23.21
C ASP A 162 6.90 3.53 -22.56
N TYR A 163 7.41 2.43 -21.94
CA TYR A 163 6.61 1.42 -21.28
C TYR A 163 5.83 2.02 -20.11
N ARG A 164 4.53 1.66 -20.05
CA ARG A 164 3.65 1.99 -18.94
C ARG A 164 2.68 0.83 -18.69
N TYR A 165 2.57 0.44 -17.45
CA TYR A 165 1.61 -0.57 -17.01
C TYR A 165 0.51 0.09 -16.20
N TYR A 166 -0.72 0.05 -16.71
CA TYR A 166 -1.91 0.57 -16.04
C TYR A 166 -2.79 -0.54 -15.48
N HIS A 167 -2.95 -1.61 -16.26
CA HIS A 167 -3.75 -2.78 -15.94
C HIS A 167 -3.32 -3.94 -16.83
N SER A 168 -3.70 -5.18 -16.49
CA SER A 168 -3.34 -6.39 -17.28
C SER A 168 -3.79 -6.33 -18.76
N ASP A 169 -4.87 -5.61 -19.05
CA ASP A 169 -5.37 -5.37 -20.40
C ASP A 169 -5.02 -3.97 -20.95
N GLU A 170 -4.22 -3.18 -20.22
CA GLU A 170 -3.79 -1.83 -20.65
C GLU A 170 -2.31 -1.62 -20.37
N ILE A 171 -1.49 -2.13 -21.27
CA ILE A 171 -0.04 -1.93 -21.26
C ILE A 171 0.30 -1.05 -22.47
N HIS A 172 1.01 0.02 -22.22
CA HIS A 172 1.47 0.94 -23.26
C HIS A 172 2.96 0.75 -23.51
N PHE A 173 3.36 0.76 -24.75
CA PHE A 173 4.75 0.97 -25.21
C PHE A 173 4.76 1.39 -26.67
N ASN A 174 5.80 2.12 -27.07
CA ASN A 174 5.94 2.58 -28.44
C ASN A 174 6.63 1.51 -29.31
N GLN A 175 6.08 1.26 -30.50
CA GLN A 175 6.76 0.47 -31.54
C GLN A 175 7.96 1.23 -32.09
N LYS A 176 9.14 0.67 -31.97
CA LYS A 176 10.43 1.28 -32.38
C LYS A 176 11.26 0.30 -33.21
N GLN A 177 11.78 0.71 -34.36
CA GLN A 177 12.74 -0.12 -35.12
C GLN A 177 14.16 -0.03 -34.56
N SER A 178 14.46 1.02 -33.83
CA SER A 178 15.77 1.19 -33.19
C SER A 178 15.59 1.78 -31.80
N VAL A 179 16.35 1.27 -30.84
CA VAL A 179 16.36 1.67 -29.44
C VAL A 179 17.79 2.03 -29.06
N GLU A 180 17.98 3.21 -28.48
CA GLU A 180 19.27 3.65 -27.97
C GLU A 180 19.55 3.04 -26.60
N LEU A 181 20.80 2.73 -26.30
CA LEU A 181 21.23 2.50 -24.93
C LEU A 181 21.54 3.85 -24.29
N TYR A 182 20.97 4.13 -23.13
CA TYR A 182 21.25 5.35 -22.37
C TYR A 182 22.44 5.14 -21.42
N LYS A 183 23.00 6.24 -20.95
CA LYS A 183 24.02 6.25 -19.89
C LYS A 183 23.31 6.27 -18.54
N TYR A 184 23.35 5.17 -17.86
CA TYR A 184 22.86 5.04 -16.49
C TYR A 184 24.04 5.11 -15.51
N ASP A 185 23.86 5.76 -14.39
CA ASP A 185 24.71 5.74 -13.20
C ASP A 185 23.78 5.95 -11.98
N ASP A 186 22.78 5.10 -11.86
CA ASP A 186 21.64 5.28 -10.98
C ASP A 186 21.71 4.29 -9.82
N VAL A 187 21.52 4.82 -8.61
CA VAL A 187 21.19 4.06 -7.41
C VAL A 187 19.78 4.48 -7.00
N VAL A 188 18.82 3.60 -7.17
CA VAL A 188 17.40 3.87 -6.92
C VAL A 188 16.96 3.15 -5.66
N THR A 189 16.36 3.89 -4.74
CA THR A 189 15.71 3.37 -3.54
C THR A 189 14.29 3.92 -3.50
N PRO A 190 13.24 3.07 -3.44
CA PRO A 190 11.88 3.55 -3.35
C PRO A 190 11.64 4.34 -2.06
N THR A 191 10.64 5.22 -2.07
CA THR A 191 10.27 6.00 -0.87
C THR A 191 9.88 5.11 0.28
N PHE A 192 9.05 4.08 0.01
CA PHE A 192 8.67 3.08 0.99
C PHE A 192 9.24 1.72 0.59
N ASP A 193 9.86 1.03 1.55
CA ASP A 193 10.45 -0.29 1.35
C ASP A 193 9.38 -1.35 1.04
N PHE A 194 8.34 -1.41 1.85
CA PHE A 194 7.23 -2.35 1.67
C PHE A 194 5.93 -1.61 1.38
N ARG A 195 5.27 -1.99 0.29
CA ARG A 195 4.07 -1.35 -0.27
C ARG A 195 3.02 -2.41 -0.53
N SER A 196 1.91 -2.37 0.19
CA SER A 196 0.82 -3.33 -0.03
C SER A 196 -0.55 -2.72 0.17
N THR A 197 -1.53 -3.27 -0.53
CA THR A 197 -2.95 -3.00 -0.33
C THR A 197 -3.74 -4.30 -0.45
N TRP A 198 -5.03 -4.26 -0.18
CA TRP A 198 -5.81 -5.48 -0.09
C TRP A 198 -7.06 -5.43 -0.98
N TYR A 199 -6.90 -5.82 -2.24
CA TYR A 199 -7.97 -6.03 -3.22
C TYR A 199 -7.82 -7.39 -3.89
N PRO A 200 -8.93 -8.08 -4.24
CA PRO A 200 -8.87 -9.38 -4.92
C PRO A 200 -8.08 -9.37 -6.23
N VAL A 201 -8.09 -8.29 -6.99
CA VAL A 201 -7.35 -8.16 -8.26
C VAL A 201 -5.84 -8.32 -8.07
N LEU A 202 -5.30 -7.96 -6.91
CA LEU A 202 -3.87 -8.10 -6.58
C LEU A 202 -3.48 -9.52 -6.13
N ASN A 203 -4.40 -10.49 -6.12
CA ASN A 203 -4.05 -11.89 -5.98
C ASN A 203 -3.34 -12.43 -7.23
N ASP A 204 -3.51 -11.77 -8.39
CA ASP A 204 -2.69 -12.00 -9.57
C ASP A 204 -1.27 -11.48 -9.33
N GLU A 205 -0.29 -12.38 -9.38
CA GLU A 205 1.10 -12.06 -9.03
C GLU A 205 1.76 -11.15 -10.07
N GLU A 206 1.50 -11.36 -11.35
CA GLU A 206 2.07 -10.56 -12.43
C GLU A 206 1.52 -9.12 -12.37
N HIS A 207 0.20 -8.98 -12.19
CA HIS A 207 -0.45 -7.69 -12.00
C HIS A 207 0.11 -6.94 -10.78
N ARG A 208 0.19 -7.62 -9.64
CA ARG A 208 0.74 -7.08 -8.40
C ARG A 208 2.20 -6.63 -8.58
N ARG A 209 3.06 -7.47 -9.18
CA ARG A 209 4.47 -7.19 -9.42
C ARG A 209 4.67 -5.98 -10.36
N ARG A 210 3.92 -5.91 -11.46
CA ARG A 210 4.02 -4.79 -12.41
C ARG A 210 3.54 -3.46 -11.82
N LEU A 211 2.62 -3.50 -10.85
CA LEU A 211 2.24 -2.35 -10.01
C LEU A 211 3.20 -2.12 -8.83
N ARG A 212 4.25 -2.92 -8.66
CA ARG A 212 5.27 -2.81 -7.59
C ARG A 212 4.70 -2.98 -6.18
N TYR A 213 3.60 -3.72 -6.01
CA TYR A 213 3.05 -4.09 -4.71
C TYR A 213 3.59 -5.42 -4.22
N PHE A 214 3.62 -5.57 -2.89
CA PHE A 214 3.81 -6.83 -2.18
C PHE A 214 2.46 -7.44 -1.80
N GLN A 215 2.46 -8.73 -1.53
CA GLN A 215 1.30 -9.37 -0.94
C GLN A 215 1.18 -8.95 0.54
N PHE A 216 -0.05 -8.72 1.02
CA PHE A 216 -0.34 -8.21 2.37
C PHE A 216 0.42 -8.88 3.51
N ASN A 217 0.61 -10.20 3.47
CA ASN A 217 1.26 -10.99 4.52
C ASN A 217 2.57 -11.67 4.06
N GLU A 218 3.17 -11.20 2.98
CA GLU A 218 4.31 -11.86 2.35
C GLU A 218 5.49 -12.07 3.30
N GLU A 219 5.77 -11.07 4.13
CA GLU A 219 6.88 -11.09 5.09
C GLU A 219 6.50 -11.60 6.49
N TYR A 220 5.23 -12.00 6.69
CA TYR A 220 4.72 -12.37 8.01
C TYR A 220 4.54 -13.87 8.17
N GLY A 221 4.93 -14.40 9.34
CA GLY A 221 4.48 -15.69 9.81
C GLY A 221 3.01 -15.65 10.26
N TRP A 222 2.70 -14.77 11.23
CA TRP A 222 1.33 -14.39 11.60
C TRP A 222 1.16 -12.87 11.46
N LYS A 223 -0.03 -12.44 11.02
CA LYS A 223 -0.39 -11.04 10.89
C LYS A 223 -1.78 -10.76 11.46
N ALA A 224 -2.02 -9.50 11.84
CA ALA A 224 -3.23 -8.93 12.42
C ALA A 224 -3.50 -9.34 13.90
N HIS A 225 -4.73 -9.56 14.29
CA HIS A 225 -5.17 -9.73 15.67
C HIS A 225 -4.87 -11.14 16.20
N THR A 226 -3.68 -11.36 16.75
CA THR A 226 -3.16 -12.70 17.05
C THR A 226 -3.15 -13.07 18.53
N GLN A 227 -3.25 -12.10 19.45
CA GLN A 227 -2.99 -12.36 20.87
C GLN A 227 -3.96 -13.36 21.54
N THR A 228 -5.27 -13.22 21.27
CA THR A 228 -6.30 -14.06 21.92
C THR A 228 -6.78 -15.22 21.06
N ASP A 229 -6.46 -15.20 19.76
CA ASP A 229 -6.95 -16.20 18.81
C ASP A 229 -5.95 -17.31 18.54
N VAL A 230 -4.62 -16.99 18.57
CA VAL A 230 -3.57 -17.93 18.16
C VAL A 230 -2.33 -17.95 19.06
N ILE A 231 -1.96 -16.85 19.76
CA ILE A 231 -0.79 -16.80 20.63
C ILE A 231 -1.14 -17.32 22.03
N VAL A 232 -2.24 -16.85 22.62
CA VAL A 232 -2.80 -17.35 23.86
C VAL A 232 -4.26 -17.66 23.57
N ASP A 233 -4.50 -18.77 22.89
CA ASP A 233 -5.81 -19.16 22.38
C ASP A 233 -6.83 -19.24 23.53
N ASP A 234 -7.87 -18.42 23.51
CA ASP A 234 -8.91 -18.34 24.52
C ASP A 234 -9.67 -19.67 24.65
N ARG A 235 -9.80 -20.43 23.57
CA ARG A 235 -10.42 -21.77 23.56
C ARG A 235 -9.66 -22.77 24.41
N ILE A 236 -8.36 -22.55 24.63
CA ILE A 236 -7.48 -23.43 25.41
C ILE A 236 -7.39 -22.94 26.85
N TYR A 237 -7.12 -21.66 27.06
CA TYR A 237 -6.68 -21.13 28.35
C TYR A 237 -7.78 -20.43 29.15
N LEU A 238 -8.91 -20.05 28.53
CA LEU A 238 -9.97 -19.28 29.22
C LEU A 238 -10.62 -20.05 30.38
N ALA A 239 -10.73 -21.39 30.28
CA ALA A 239 -11.35 -22.20 31.31
C ALA A 239 -10.64 -22.08 32.66
N ASP A 240 -9.30 -22.03 32.64
CA ASP A 240 -8.45 -22.02 33.85
C ASP A 240 -8.03 -20.60 34.27
N HIS A 241 -7.92 -19.66 33.28
CA HIS A 241 -7.39 -18.32 33.49
C HIS A 241 -8.37 -17.20 33.18
N ALA A 242 -9.67 -17.44 33.31
CA ALA A 242 -10.71 -16.42 33.11
C ALA A 242 -10.51 -15.22 34.06
N PHE A 243 -11.07 -14.07 33.68
CA PHE A 243 -11.05 -12.90 34.56
C PHE A 243 -11.65 -13.21 35.93
N GLY A 244 -10.83 -12.94 36.99
CA GLY A 244 -11.17 -13.24 38.38
C GLY A 244 -10.70 -14.61 38.85
N ALA A 245 -10.01 -15.44 38.01
CA ALA A 245 -9.34 -16.65 38.45
C ALA A 245 -8.26 -16.31 39.48
N THR A 246 -8.09 -17.21 40.46
CA THR A 246 -7.04 -17.14 41.51
C THR A 246 -6.31 -18.45 41.61
N LYS A 247 -5.06 -18.41 42.04
CA LYS A 247 -4.28 -19.58 42.43
C LYS A 247 -3.71 -19.42 43.85
N THR A 248 -3.52 -20.56 44.53
CA THR A 248 -2.95 -20.59 45.85
C THR A 248 -1.43 -20.74 45.74
N ILE A 249 -0.67 -19.86 46.37
CA ILE A 249 0.78 -19.94 46.50
C ILE A 249 1.16 -20.25 47.95
N GLU A 250 2.19 -21.08 48.15
CA GLU A 250 2.77 -21.34 49.47
C GLU A 250 3.88 -20.32 49.74
N ASN A 251 3.78 -19.63 50.87
CA ASN A 251 4.75 -18.62 51.31
C ASN A 251 5.96 -19.32 51.98
N ALA A 252 7.06 -18.61 52.12
CA ALA A 252 8.28 -19.11 52.74
C ALA A 252 8.11 -19.55 54.23
N ASP A 253 7.05 -19.09 54.88
CA ASP A 253 6.69 -19.45 56.25
C ASP A 253 5.72 -20.66 56.34
N GLY A 254 5.38 -21.28 55.20
CA GLY A 254 4.45 -22.41 55.10
C GLY A 254 2.96 -21.98 55.09
N SER A 255 2.65 -20.71 55.16
CA SER A 255 1.27 -20.19 54.94
C SER A 255 0.91 -20.19 53.46
N THR A 256 -0.37 -20.16 53.15
CA THR A 256 -0.88 -20.06 51.77
C THR A 256 -1.53 -18.72 51.55
N THR A 257 -1.36 -18.18 50.34
CA THR A 257 -2.02 -16.97 49.90
C THR A 257 -2.71 -17.19 48.56
N GLU A 258 -3.94 -16.72 48.39
CA GLU A 258 -4.59 -16.64 47.10
C GLU A 258 -4.13 -15.41 46.35
N VAL A 259 -3.66 -15.58 45.10
CA VAL A 259 -3.23 -14.50 44.21
C VAL A 259 -4.03 -14.55 42.92
N PRO A 260 -4.23 -13.39 42.26
CA PRO A 260 -4.88 -13.36 40.93
C PRO A 260 -4.12 -14.19 39.92
N ASP A 261 -4.84 -15.02 39.15
CA ASP A 261 -4.29 -15.90 38.09
C ASP A 261 -5.00 -15.72 36.74
N HIS A 262 -5.74 -14.65 36.57
CA HIS A 262 -6.40 -14.39 35.28
C HIS A 262 -5.40 -13.87 34.24
N TRP A 263 -5.57 -14.38 33.00
CA TRP A 263 -4.79 -14.01 31.82
C TRP A 263 -5.61 -13.13 30.85
N PHE A 264 -6.93 -13.12 30.97
CA PHE A 264 -7.82 -12.37 30.08
C PHE A 264 -8.41 -11.14 30.80
N SER A 265 -8.64 -10.08 30.04
CA SER A 265 -9.07 -8.77 30.52
C SER A 265 -10.47 -8.75 31.15
N ASN A 266 -11.34 -9.64 30.70
CA ASN A 266 -12.72 -9.78 31.16
C ASN A 266 -13.25 -11.19 30.85
N LYS A 267 -14.52 -11.44 31.22
CA LYS A 267 -15.16 -12.77 31.02
C LYS A 267 -15.34 -13.16 29.55
N ALA A 268 -15.30 -12.20 28.63
CA ALA A 268 -15.42 -12.43 27.20
C ALA A 268 -14.03 -12.60 26.52
N ALA A 269 -12.93 -12.66 27.28
CA ALA A 269 -11.56 -12.80 26.79
C ALA A 269 -11.18 -11.76 25.70
N GLN A 270 -11.69 -10.53 25.82
CA GLN A 270 -11.53 -9.52 24.79
C GLN A 270 -10.08 -9.11 24.53
N GLN A 271 -9.26 -9.04 25.59
CA GLN A 271 -7.82 -8.76 25.51
C GLN A 271 -7.05 -9.61 26.51
N LEU A 272 -5.72 -9.66 26.43
CA LEU A 272 -4.89 -10.23 27.48
C LEU A 272 -4.72 -9.25 28.65
N CYS A 273 -4.48 -9.81 29.84
CA CYS A 273 -4.02 -9.04 30.99
C CYS A 273 -2.47 -8.98 30.96
N TRP A 274 -1.91 -7.95 30.34
CA TRP A 274 -0.46 -7.80 30.13
C TRP A 274 0.38 -7.68 31.43
N THR A 275 -0.28 -7.72 32.59
CA THR A 275 0.36 -7.78 33.91
C THR A 275 0.15 -9.13 34.61
N ALA A 276 -0.28 -10.16 33.89
CA ALA A 276 -0.56 -11.47 34.49
C ALA A 276 0.70 -12.17 35.02
N GLY A 277 1.87 -11.87 34.46
CA GLY A 277 3.17 -12.36 34.95
C GLY A 277 3.85 -13.36 34.03
N GLU A 278 4.96 -13.92 34.54
CA GLU A 278 5.93 -14.70 33.76
C GLU A 278 5.33 -15.97 33.10
N GLU A 279 4.31 -16.58 33.70
CA GLU A 279 3.68 -17.77 33.14
C GLU A 279 2.96 -17.45 31.81
N LEU A 280 2.19 -16.34 31.74
CA LEU A 280 1.59 -15.88 30.53
C LEU A 280 2.64 -15.45 29.48
N GLU A 281 3.70 -14.75 29.92
CA GLU A 281 4.81 -14.34 29.03
C GLU A 281 5.49 -15.56 28.40
N TYR A 282 5.71 -16.63 29.17
CA TYR A 282 6.32 -17.87 28.69
C TYR A 282 5.43 -18.61 27.68
N VAL A 283 4.12 -18.70 27.95
CA VAL A 283 3.15 -19.31 27.01
C VAL A 283 3.09 -18.52 25.72
N ALA A 284 2.95 -17.21 25.81
CA ALA A 284 2.94 -16.34 24.61
C ALA A 284 4.24 -16.48 23.80
N ALA A 285 5.40 -16.52 24.48
CA ALA A 285 6.68 -16.74 23.81
C ALA A 285 6.76 -18.12 23.14
N SER A 286 6.23 -19.17 23.78
CA SER A 286 6.25 -20.53 23.23
C SER A 286 5.42 -20.66 21.97
N ASP A 287 4.20 -20.11 21.99
CA ASP A 287 3.30 -20.18 20.83
C ASP A 287 3.83 -19.37 19.64
N LEU A 288 4.31 -18.15 19.93
CA LEU A 288 4.93 -17.30 18.90
C LEU A 288 6.22 -17.92 18.34
N TYR A 289 7.06 -18.54 19.20
CA TYR A 289 8.28 -19.22 18.76
C TYR A 289 8.01 -20.47 17.91
N ASN A 290 6.91 -21.18 18.16
CA ASN A 290 6.49 -22.29 17.30
C ASN A 290 6.12 -21.77 15.90
N ASN A 291 5.46 -20.62 15.81
CA ASN A 291 5.20 -19.97 14.52
C ASN A 291 6.51 -19.53 13.83
N ILE A 292 7.44 -18.93 14.56
CA ILE A 292 8.77 -18.56 14.05
C ILE A 292 9.49 -19.76 13.45
N LYS A 293 9.52 -20.92 14.13
CA LYS A 293 10.14 -22.14 13.61
C LYS A 293 9.46 -22.69 12.35
N SER A 294 8.13 -22.55 12.27
CA SER A 294 7.34 -23.05 11.15
C SER A 294 7.43 -22.16 9.90
N ASN A 295 7.96 -20.96 10.03
CA ASN A 295 8.08 -19.97 8.97
C ASN A 295 9.53 -19.43 8.91
N PRO A 296 10.49 -20.24 8.47
CA PRO A 296 11.92 -19.93 8.54
C PRO A 296 12.34 -18.75 7.63
N ASP A 297 11.57 -18.50 6.59
CA ASP A 297 11.74 -17.45 5.57
C ASP A 297 11.11 -16.11 5.95
N LYS A 298 10.30 -16.06 7.01
CA LYS A 298 9.59 -14.84 7.42
C LYS A 298 10.38 -14.00 8.43
N LEU A 299 10.24 -12.66 8.29
CA LEU A 299 10.87 -11.68 9.17
C LEU A 299 9.97 -11.23 10.32
N TYR A 300 8.70 -10.98 10.02
CA TYR A 300 7.76 -10.34 10.94
C TYR A 300 6.79 -11.35 11.55
N PHE A 301 6.59 -11.21 12.86
CA PHE A 301 5.68 -12.05 13.64
C PHE A 301 4.82 -11.14 14.51
N GLN A 302 3.57 -10.97 14.12
CA GLN A 302 2.70 -10.02 14.80
C GLN A 302 2.14 -10.61 16.08
N MET A 303 2.32 -9.90 17.19
CA MET A 303 1.66 -10.09 18.46
C MET A 303 0.62 -8.99 18.64
N GLY A 304 -0.35 -8.96 17.73
CA GLY A 304 -1.38 -7.93 17.64
C GLY A 304 -2.50 -8.12 18.65
N GLN A 305 -2.88 -7.05 19.34
CA GLN A 305 -4.06 -7.02 20.20
C GLN A 305 -5.33 -7.42 19.45
N ALA A 306 -6.34 -7.89 20.14
CA ALA A 306 -7.65 -8.18 19.54
C ALA A 306 -8.35 -6.89 19.07
N ASP A 307 -9.24 -7.02 18.09
CA ASP A 307 -9.94 -5.89 17.47
C ASP A 307 -11.08 -5.34 18.36
N ASN A 308 -10.71 -4.86 19.52
CA ASN A 308 -11.62 -4.21 20.47
C ASN A 308 -10.86 -3.39 21.52
N THR A 309 -11.60 -2.60 22.32
CA THR A 309 -11.07 -1.76 23.39
C THR A 309 -11.27 -2.35 24.79
N GLY A 310 -11.52 -3.66 24.90
CA GLY A 310 -11.78 -4.33 26.16
C GLY A 310 -10.54 -4.59 27.03
N PHE A 311 -9.67 -3.59 27.21
CA PHE A 311 -8.42 -3.70 27.97
C PHE A 311 -8.64 -4.03 29.45
N CYS A 312 -7.63 -4.66 30.05
CA CYS A 312 -7.70 -5.08 31.44
C CYS A 312 -7.57 -3.90 32.40
N SER A 313 -8.56 -3.72 33.27
CA SER A 313 -8.59 -2.73 34.33
C SER A 313 -8.49 -3.33 35.74
N CYS A 314 -7.81 -4.50 35.88
CA CYS A 314 -7.58 -5.08 37.21
C CYS A 314 -6.59 -4.23 38.02
N GLU A 315 -6.56 -4.44 39.34
CA GLU A 315 -5.69 -3.69 40.26
C GLU A 315 -4.22 -3.73 39.84
N ARG A 316 -3.72 -4.86 39.28
CA ARG A 316 -2.34 -4.97 38.78
C ARG A 316 -2.10 -4.03 37.60
N CYS A 317 -3.02 -3.97 36.64
CA CYS A 317 -2.92 -3.10 35.46
C CYS A 317 -2.99 -1.63 35.85
N GLU A 318 -3.97 -1.24 36.67
CA GLU A 318 -4.13 0.14 37.10
C GLU A 318 -2.92 0.64 37.92
N LYS A 319 -2.41 -0.19 38.81
CA LYS A 319 -1.17 0.10 39.56
C LYS A 319 0.02 0.27 38.61
N ALA A 320 0.19 -0.62 37.65
CA ALA A 320 1.28 -0.55 36.69
C ALA A 320 1.20 0.72 35.81
N LYS A 321 -0.01 1.10 35.35
CA LYS A 321 -0.21 2.37 34.61
C LYS A 321 0.21 3.57 35.46
N ALA A 322 -0.18 3.62 36.74
CA ALA A 322 0.16 4.72 37.63
C ALA A 322 1.66 4.81 37.97
N GLU A 323 2.35 3.67 38.05
CA GLU A 323 3.74 3.62 38.53
C GLU A 323 4.79 3.72 37.41
N TRP A 324 4.57 3.04 36.27
CA TRP A 324 5.62 2.88 35.25
C TRP A 324 5.13 2.72 33.79
N ALA A 325 3.86 2.35 33.55
CA ALA A 325 3.39 2.06 32.20
C ALA A 325 2.72 3.26 31.53
N MET A 326 2.18 4.19 32.30
CA MET A 326 1.46 5.37 31.87
C MET A 326 0.06 5.05 31.30
N ASN A 327 -0.05 4.12 30.34
CA ASN A 327 -1.27 3.73 29.62
C ASN A 327 -1.24 2.26 29.18
N ASP A 328 -2.25 1.83 28.41
CA ASP A 328 -2.33 0.44 27.91
C ASP A 328 -1.23 0.11 26.89
N ALA A 329 -0.79 1.08 26.08
CA ALA A 329 0.36 0.89 25.20
C ALA A 329 1.64 0.57 25.99
N GLY A 330 1.86 1.22 27.14
CA GLY A 330 2.99 0.91 28.01
C GLY A 330 2.93 -0.48 28.62
N LEU A 331 1.74 -0.96 28.98
CA LEU A 331 1.55 -2.35 29.43
C LEU A 331 1.86 -3.34 28.31
N GLN A 332 1.36 -3.08 27.09
CA GLN A 332 1.62 -3.90 25.91
C GLN A 332 3.12 -3.96 25.58
N ILE A 333 3.80 -2.81 25.57
CA ILE A 333 5.25 -2.75 25.28
C ILE A 333 6.04 -3.56 26.29
N ASN A 334 5.75 -3.44 27.59
CA ASN A 334 6.47 -4.18 28.62
C ASN A 334 6.26 -5.70 28.47
N PHE A 335 5.03 -6.14 28.26
CA PHE A 335 4.70 -7.53 27.99
C PHE A 335 5.45 -8.04 26.75
N ALA A 336 5.39 -7.30 25.64
CA ALA A 336 6.09 -7.66 24.41
C ALA A 336 7.61 -7.71 24.58
N ASN A 337 8.20 -6.76 25.29
CA ASN A 337 9.63 -6.79 25.60
C ASN A 337 10.04 -8.07 26.36
N ASN A 338 9.23 -8.51 27.34
CA ASN A 338 9.53 -9.72 28.11
C ASN A 338 9.36 -10.98 27.25
N VAL A 339 8.29 -11.10 26.50
CA VAL A 339 8.06 -12.20 25.54
C VAL A 339 9.21 -12.26 24.53
N THR A 340 9.57 -11.12 23.94
CA THR A 340 10.63 -11.06 22.92
C THR A 340 12.00 -11.41 23.47
N LYS A 341 12.33 -11.05 24.72
CA LYS A 341 13.59 -11.49 25.37
C LYS A 341 13.69 -13.00 25.48
N ILE A 342 12.59 -13.67 25.84
CA ILE A 342 12.54 -15.14 25.90
C ILE A 342 12.77 -15.72 24.49
N ILE A 343 12.11 -15.18 23.48
CA ILE A 343 12.26 -15.60 22.09
C ILE A 343 13.70 -15.39 21.61
N ASN A 344 14.32 -14.25 21.89
CA ASN A 344 15.69 -13.95 21.50
C ASN A 344 16.70 -14.96 22.06
N GLU A 345 16.51 -15.42 23.30
CA GLU A 345 17.37 -16.49 23.89
C GLU A 345 17.18 -17.81 23.13
N TRP A 346 15.95 -18.15 22.72
CA TRP A 346 15.69 -19.37 21.97
C TRP A 346 16.20 -19.28 20.52
N VAL A 347 16.01 -18.14 19.85
CA VAL A 347 16.57 -17.87 18.51
C VAL A 347 18.08 -17.99 18.53
N LYS A 348 18.76 -17.35 19.49
CA LYS A 348 20.21 -17.43 19.64
C LYS A 348 20.73 -18.86 19.86
N ARG A 349 19.97 -19.67 20.60
CA ARG A 349 20.31 -21.09 20.85
C ARG A 349 20.15 -21.94 19.59
N ASP A 350 19.02 -21.76 18.85
CA ASP A 350 18.61 -22.66 17.79
C ASP A 350 19.13 -22.20 16.40
N TYR A 351 19.53 -20.92 16.26
CA TYR A 351 20.10 -20.31 15.05
C TYR A 351 21.42 -19.57 15.38
N PRO A 352 22.50 -20.30 15.67
CA PRO A 352 23.78 -19.71 16.10
C PRO A 352 24.47 -18.86 15.02
N GLU A 353 24.15 -19.07 13.73
CA GLU A 353 24.56 -18.25 12.60
C GLU A 353 23.87 -16.89 12.53
N GLY A 354 22.82 -16.71 13.34
CA GLY A 354 21.98 -15.53 13.34
C GLY A 354 20.69 -15.74 12.55
N ARG A 355 19.60 -15.17 13.07
CA ARG A 355 18.31 -15.07 12.40
C ARG A 355 17.64 -13.76 12.81
N ASP A 356 17.25 -12.94 11.83
CA ASP A 356 16.44 -11.75 12.08
C ASP A 356 14.99 -12.17 12.39
N VAL A 357 14.50 -11.75 13.55
CA VAL A 357 13.12 -11.98 14.00
C VAL A 357 12.59 -10.67 14.57
N ARG A 358 11.53 -10.16 13.99
CA ARG A 358 10.93 -8.88 14.32
C ARG A 358 9.52 -9.11 14.86
N ILE A 359 9.29 -8.71 16.11
CA ILE A 359 7.97 -8.82 16.75
C ILE A 359 7.21 -7.53 16.52
N VAL A 360 6.01 -7.61 15.93
CA VAL A 360 5.21 -6.46 15.57
C VAL A 360 4.02 -6.33 16.51
N LEU A 361 3.82 -5.14 17.04
CA LEU A 361 2.65 -4.77 17.85
C LEU A 361 1.76 -3.81 17.07
N PHE A 362 0.48 -3.78 17.41
CA PHE A 362 -0.38 -2.67 16.96
C PHE A 362 -0.22 -1.44 17.87
N ALA A 363 -0.13 -0.27 17.24
CA ALA A 363 -0.44 1.02 17.83
C ALA A 363 -1.82 1.45 17.30
N TYR A 364 -2.89 0.96 17.92
CA TYR A 364 -4.24 0.96 17.38
C TYR A 364 -5.30 1.14 18.48
N MET A 365 -6.35 1.92 18.22
CA MET A 365 -7.40 2.22 19.20
C MET A 365 -6.82 2.66 20.56
N GLY A 366 -7.03 1.95 21.65
CA GLY A 366 -6.56 2.32 22.99
C GLY A 366 -5.04 2.22 23.21
N THR A 367 -4.26 1.71 22.26
CA THR A 367 -2.80 1.68 22.29
C THR A 367 -2.15 2.60 21.24
N ASN A 368 -2.95 3.45 20.56
CA ASN A 368 -2.42 4.40 19.56
C ASN A 368 -1.51 5.47 20.17
N VAL A 369 -1.74 5.88 21.42
CA VAL A 369 -0.93 6.89 22.13
C VAL A 369 0.26 6.22 22.79
N PRO A 370 1.51 6.52 22.39
CA PRO A 370 2.69 5.93 23.03
C PRO A 370 2.90 6.42 24.46
N PRO A 371 3.52 5.63 25.34
CA PRO A 371 3.79 5.99 26.73
C PRO A 371 5.04 6.86 26.85
N VAL A 372 4.94 8.13 26.46
CA VAL A 372 6.06 9.07 26.39
C VAL A 372 5.82 10.36 27.18
N VAL A 373 6.91 10.99 27.57
CA VAL A 373 6.94 12.34 28.19
C VAL A 373 7.98 13.19 27.48
N GLN A 374 7.84 14.50 27.53
CA GLN A 374 8.87 15.39 27.00
C GLN A 374 10.04 15.51 27.96
N ASN A 375 11.25 15.38 27.44
CA ASN A 375 12.47 15.67 28.17
C ASN A 375 12.78 17.19 28.18
N ALA A 376 13.90 17.58 28.78
CA ALA A 376 14.28 19.00 28.92
C ALA A 376 14.54 19.67 27.54
N GLU A 377 14.86 18.92 26.53
CA GLU A 377 15.08 19.37 25.15
C GLU A 377 13.79 19.41 24.31
N GLY A 378 12.64 19.06 24.90
CA GLY A 378 11.34 19.02 24.23
C GLY A 378 11.11 17.76 23.36
N LYS A 379 12.02 16.78 23.37
CA LYS A 379 11.90 15.51 22.66
C LYS A 379 11.06 14.53 23.46
N TRP A 380 10.21 13.76 22.78
CA TRP A 380 9.44 12.69 23.38
C TRP A 380 10.34 11.47 23.69
N VAL A 381 10.31 11.02 24.93
CA VAL A 381 11.09 9.87 25.42
C VAL A 381 10.19 8.93 26.21
N ALA A 382 10.55 7.67 26.31
CA ALA A 382 9.80 6.67 27.08
C ALA A 382 9.54 7.14 28.50
N PHE A 383 8.31 6.99 29.01
CA PHE A 383 7.90 7.32 30.37
C PHE A 383 8.75 6.60 31.44
N SER A 384 9.17 5.39 31.14
CA SER A 384 10.07 4.61 31.98
C SER A 384 10.90 3.65 31.10
N GLU A 385 12.00 3.09 31.67
CA GLU A 385 12.79 2.06 30.98
C GLU A 385 12.00 0.78 30.65
N LYS A 386 10.92 0.49 31.39
CA LYS A 386 10.06 -0.69 31.12
C LYS A 386 9.25 -0.58 29.84
N VAL A 387 8.92 0.64 29.45
CA VAL A 387 8.11 0.92 28.26
C VAL A 387 8.94 1.39 27.07
N LYS A 388 10.26 1.29 27.16
CA LYS A 388 11.17 1.50 26.03
C LYS A 388 11.22 0.21 25.18
N PRO A 389 10.77 0.24 23.93
CA PRO A 389 10.80 -0.94 23.07
C PRO A 389 12.23 -1.41 22.81
N ILE A 390 12.49 -2.70 22.94
CA ILE A 390 13.79 -3.30 22.54
C ILE A 390 13.92 -3.30 21.02
N SER A 391 15.15 -3.47 20.50
CA SER A 391 15.50 -3.20 19.08
C SER A 391 14.68 -3.98 18.07
N ASN A 392 14.28 -5.21 18.37
CA ASN A 392 13.50 -6.05 17.47
C ASN A 392 11.98 -6.08 17.78
N VAL A 393 11.48 -5.08 18.53
CA VAL A 393 10.04 -4.82 18.68
C VAL A 393 9.66 -3.64 17.79
N TYR A 394 8.75 -3.87 16.86
CA TYR A 394 8.25 -2.98 15.82
C TYR A 394 6.79 -2.61 16.10
N PHE A 395 6.30 -1.55 15.49
CA PHE A 395 4.92 -1.10 15.68
C PHE A 395 4.25 -0.85 14.33
N GLU A 396 3.06 -1.40 14.17
CA GLU A 396 2.16 -1.08 13.07
C GLU A 396 1.12 -0.06 13.56
N TYR A 397 1.35 1.20 13.22
CA TYR A 397 0.48 2.31 13.57
C TYR A 397 -0.74 2.31 12.68
N ALA A 398 -1.93 2.18 13.27
CA ALA A 398 -3.19 2.12 12.55
C ALA A 398 -4.11 3.29 12.98
N PRO A 399 -3.98 4.46 12.36
CA PRO A 399 -4.72 5.67 12.73
C PRO A 399 -6.17 5.62 12.20
N ILE A 400 -6.99 4.77 12.77
CA ILE A 400 -8.37 4.48 12.33
C ILE A 400 -9.31 5.70 12.37
N TYR A 401 -8.98 6.72 13.16
CA TYR A 401 -9.80 7.92 13.32
C TYR A 401 -9.38 9.09 12.42
N THR A 402 -8.45 8.87 11.51
CA THR A 402 -8.01 9.90 10.55
C THR A 402 -9.16 10.41 9.70
N ASN A 403 -9.24 11.73 9.54
CA ASN A 403 -10.07 12.36 8.54
C ASN A 403 -9.27 12.50 7.24
N TYR A 404 -9.60 11.69 6.24
CA TYR A 404 -8.81 11.54 5.01
C TYR A 404 -8.95 12.68 4.02
N SER A 405 -9.87 13.64 4.21
CA SER A 405 -9.92 14.85 3.37
C SER A 405 -9.01 15.98 3.83
N TYR A 406 -8.30 15.79 4.94
CA TYR A 406 -7.36 16.75 5.50
C TYR A 406 -5.94 16.16 5.57
N THR A 407 -4.93 17.01 5.53
CA THR A 407 -3.54 16.59 5.79
C THR A 407 -3.40 16.15 7.25
N LEU A 408 -2.34 15.45 7.59
CA LEU A 408 -2.11 15.03 8.97
C LEU A 408 -1.80 16.23 9.89
N GLU A 409 -1.21 17.30 9.36
CA GLU A 409 -0.88 18.53 10.07
C GLU A 409 -2.09 19.44 10.32
N ASP A 410 -3.23 19.16 9.68
CA ASP A 410 -4.46 19.92 9.88
C ASP A 410 -5.03 19.67 11.29
N VAL A 411 -5.73 20.68 11.83
CA VAL A 411 -6.36 20.60 13.16
C VAL A 411 -7.35 19.43 13.28
N GLU A 412 -7.96 19.00 12.17
CA GLU A 412 -8.88 17.86 12.12
C GLU A 412 -8.18 16.51 12.38
N ASN A 413 -6.86 16.46 12.21
CA ASN A 413 -6.02 15.28 12.43
C ASN A 413 -4.95 15.50 13.53
N GLU A 414 -5.08 16.55 14.35
CA GLU A 414 -4.08 16.94 15.36
C GLU A 414 -3.67 15.76 16.26
N ASP A 415 -4.63 14.97 16.73
CA ASP A 415 -4.33 13.81 17.60
C ASP A 415 -3.53 12.74 16.84
N THR A 416 -3.92 12.41 15.61
CA THR A 416 -3.23 11.45 14.75
C THR A 416 -1.80 11.90 14.45
N TYR A 417 -1.62 13.15 14.09
CA TYR A 417 -0.30 13.73 13.80
C TYR A 417 0.60 13.74 15.04
N ASN A 418 0.08 14.20 16.18
CA ASN A 418 0.81 14.18 17.44
C ASN A 418 1.22 12.77 17.88
N ASP A 419 0.37 11.77 17.69
CA ASP A 419 0.69 10.38 18.01
C ASP A 419 1.78 9.84 17.09
N LEU A 420 1.73 10.14 15.78
CA LEU A 420 2.80 9.82 14.82
C LEU A 420 4.16 10.38 15.25
N LEU A 421 4.21 11.69 15.60
CA LEU A 421 5.45 12.35 16.05
C LEU A 421 6.01 11.70 17.33
N LYS A 422 5.14 11.38 18.29
CA LYS A 422 5.54 10.70 19.52
C LYS A 422 6.08 9.30 19.28
N TRP A 423 5.45 8.52 18.39
CA TRP A 423 5.95 7.20 17.99
C TRP A 423 7.29 7.30 17.28
N ASN A 424 7.42 8.23 16.34
CA ASN A 424 8.68 8.48 15.64
C ASN A 424 9.82 8.80 16.60
N ASP A 425 9.59 9.70 17.57
CA ASP A 425 10.58 10.06 18.60
C ASP A 425 10.93 8.88 19.51
N LEU A 426 9.94 8.07 19.91
CA LEU A 426 10.17 6.92 20.80
C LEU A 426 11.00 5.82 20.14
N LEU A 427 10.75 5.55 18.84
CA LEU A 427 11.40 4.48 18.10
C LEU A 427 12.76 4.92 17.52
N GLY A 428 12.86 6.14 17.02
CA GLY A 428 14.09 6.80 16.61
C GLY A 428 14.84 6.22 15.41
N GLU A 429 14.31 5.17 14.78
CA GLU A 429 14.93 4.46 13.66
C GLU A 429 13.93 4.29 12.53
N LYS A 430 14.40 4.50 11.27
CA LYS A 430 13.60 4.26 10.07
C LYS A 430 13.13 2.80 10.00
N GLY A 431 11.89 2.58 9.58
CA GLY A 431 11.32 1.26 9.35
C GLY A 431 10.83 0.50 10.60
N ARG A 432 11.03 1.04 11.82
CA ARG A 432 10.46 0.44 13.04
C ARG A 432 9.01 0.83 13.27
N LEU A 433 8.56 1.95 12.69
CA LEU A 433 7.16 2.36 12.62
C LEU A 433 6.63 1.97 11.24
N MET A 434 5.72 1.03 11.22
CA MET A 434 4.99 0.55 10.06
C MET A 434 3.62 1.23 10.04
N LEU A 435 3.00 1.37 8.87
CA LEU A 435 1.70 2.00 8.75
C LEU A 435 0.65 1.01 8.25
N TRP A 436 -0.47 0.97 8.95
CA TRP A 436 -1.73 0.42 8.48
C TRP A 436 -2.69 1.57 8.23
N THR A 437 -2.76 2.06 7.01
CA THR A 437 -3.70 3.12 6.62
C THR A 437 -4.93 2.54 5.92
N TYR A 438 -5.85 3.41 5.51
CA TYR A 438 -7.14 3.00 4.94
C TYR A 438 -7.42 3.79 3.67
N GLU A 439 -7.96 3.11 2.66
CA GLU A 439 -8.31 3.70 1.37
C GLU A 439 -9.74 3.39 0.92
N THR A 440 -10.56 2.86 1.81
CA THR A 440 -11.96 2.55 1.53
C THR A 440 -12.87 2.96 2.68
N ASN A 441 -14.14 3.17 2.37
CA ASN A 441 -15.18 3.34 3.39
C ASN A 441 -15.86 1.99 3.64
N PHE A 442 -15.75 1.44 4.84
CA PHE A 442 -16.25 0.10 5.18
C PHE A 442 -17.77 -0.03 5.19
N HIS A 443 -18.51 1.08 5.28
CA HIS A 443 -19.96 1.08 5.15
C HIS A 443 -20.43 1.20 3.70
N HIS A 444 -19.55 1.61 2.75
CA HIS A 444 -19.99 1.99 1.40
C HIS A 444 -18.95 1.64 0.33
N PHE A 445 -18.76 0.36 0.04
CA PHE A 445 -17.78 -0.11 -0.96
C PHE A 445 -18.10 0.31 -2.40
N LEU A 446 -19.34 0.70 -2.69
CA LEU A 446 -19.73 1.15 -4.03
C LEU A 446 -19.55 2.65 -4.27
N TYR A 447 -19.08 3.41 -3.29
CA TYR A 447 -18.87 4.86 -3.40
C TYR A 447 -17.40 5.21 -3.25
N GLN A 448 -16.97 6.23 -3.98
CA GLN A 448 -15.59 6.71 -3.92
C GLN A 448 -15.23 7.19 -2.51
N PHE A 449 -14.11 6.72 -1.99
CA PHE A 449 -13.57 7.20 -0.72
C PHE A 449 -12.93 8.59 -0.90
N ASN A 450 -13.18 9.50 0.04
CA ASN A 450 -12.77 10.90 -0.09
C ASN A 450 -11.37 11.15 0.48
N ASN A 451 -10.34 10.77 -0.27
CA ASN A 451 -8.94 11.05 0.05
C ASN A 451 -8.20 11.73 -1.12
N PHE A 452 -8.93 12.31 -2.06
CA PHE A 452 -8.42 12.80 -3.33
C PHE A 452 -7.37 13.93 -3.23
N ALA A 453 -7.59 14.87 -2.32
CA ALA A 453 -6.78 16.08 -2.27
C ALA A 453 -5.53 15.93 -1.41
N THR A 454 -5.51 14.95 -0.53
CA THR A 454 -4.54 14.85 0.57
C THR A 454 -3.75 13.56 0.56
N PHE A 455 -4.05 12.66 -0.36
CA PHE A 455 -3.44 11.33 -0.41
C PHE A 455 -1.90 11.39 -0.46
N ARG A 456 -1.36 12.17 -1.41
CA ARG A 456 0.09 12.35 -1.56
C ARG A 456 0.72 13.02 -0.34
N GLU A 457 0.07 14.07 0.17
CA GLU A 457 0.56 14.83 1.32
C GLU A 457 0.61 13.98 2.58
N GLN A 458 -0.41 13.16 2.82
CA GLN A 458 -0.41 12.23 3.95
C GLN A 458 0.72 11.19 3.82
N LEU A 459 0.92 10.60 2.64
CA LEU A 459 2.05 9.68 2.39
C LEU A 459 3.39 10.38 2.61
N ALA A 460 3.55 11.63 2.16
CA ALA A 460 4.77 12.40 2.37
C ALA A 460 5.07 12.60 3.85
N THR A 461 4.06 12.97 4.65
CA THR A 461 4.20 13.14 6.11
C THR A 461 4.62 11.84 6.78
N TYR A 462 4.07 10.68 6.38
CA TYR A 462 4.50 9.37 6.91
C TYR A 462 5.96 9.07 6.55
N ALA A 463 6.37 9.30 5.30
CA ALA A 463 7.76 9.10 4.86
C ALA A 463 8.75 10.01 5.62
N GLU A 464 8.41 11.27 5.85
CA GLU A 464 9.20 12.23 6.63
C GLU A 464 9.34 11.82 8.10
N ASN A 465 8.43 11.00 8.61
CA ASN A 465 8.42 10.49 9.97
C ASN A 465 8.89 9.02 10.08
N ASN A 466 9.83 8.61 9.22
CA ASN A 466 10.52 7.32 9.26
C ASN A 466 9.64 6.08 9.04
N VAL A 467 8.43 6.24 8.53
CA VAL A 467 7.62 5.12 8.07
C VAL A 467 8.21 4.59 6.76
N ASP A 468 8.44 3.29 6.69
CA ASP A 468 9.07 2.64 5.53
C ASP A 468 8.26 1.42 5.03
N TYR A 469 7.30 0.99 5.80
CA TYR A 469 6.38 -0.11 5.52
C TYR A 469 4.95 0.43 5.50
N ILE A 470 4.25 0.28 4.37
CA ILE A 470 2.85 0.68 4.24
C ILE A 470 1.97 -0.49 3.85
N PHE A 471 0.91 -0.67 4.60
CA PHE A 471 -0.27 -1.38 4.20
C PHE A 471 -1.46 -0.41 4.14
N SER A 472 -2.01 -0.20 2.94
CA SER A 472 -3.19 0.62 2.70
C SER A 472 -4.41 -0.29 2.56
N GLN A 473 -5.27 -0.34 3.58
CA GLN A 473 -6.37 -1.29 3.60
C GLN A 473 -7.49 -0.90 2.64
N GLY A 474 -7.66 -1.69 1.59
CA GLY A 474 -8.81 -1.67 0.70
C GLY A 474 -9.90 -2.67 1.10
N ALA A 475 -10.73 -3.09 0.15
CA ALA A 475 -11.83 -4.01 0.37
C ALA A 475 -11.39 -5.46 0.08
N ALA A 476 -10.89 -6.15 1.10
CA ALA A 476 -10.26 -7.47 1.02
C ALA A 476 -11.01 -8.56 0.23
N LEU A 477 -12.35 -8.53 0.24
CA LEU A 477 -13.19 -9.62 -0.30
C LEU A 477 -13.99 -9.20 -1.55
N THR A 478 -13.75 -8.02 -2.07
CA THR A 478 -14.49 -7.46 -3.20
C THR A 478 -13.64 -6.41 -3.93
N ASN A 479 -13.75 -6.34 -5.25
CA ASN A 479 -13.32 -5.16 -5.98
C ASN A 479 -14.33 -4.03 -5.81
N GLN A 480 -13.97 -2.81 -6.19
CA GLN A 480 -14.77 -1.60 -5.99
C GLN A 480 -14.94 -0.81 -7.30
N PRO A 481 -16.18 -0.38 -7.65
CA PRO A 481 -16.43 0.42 -8.87
C PRO A 481 -16.09 1.90 -8.67
N CYS A 482 -15.00 2.19 -7.97
CA CYS A 482 -14.66 3.54 -7.48
C CYS A 482 -13.30 3.99 -8.00
N PHE A 483 -13.05 3.79 -9.30
CA PHE A 483 -11.73 4.02 -9.89
C PHE A 483 -10.62 3.23 -9.19
N GLN A 484 -10.91 1.98 -8.78
CA GLN A 484 -9.93 1.13 -8.08
C GLN A 484 -8.63 1.01 -8.88
N GLU A 485 -8.70 0.74 -10.17
CA GLU A 485 -7.52 0.56 -11.03
C GLU A 485 -6.66 1.83 -11.11
N MET A 486 -7.33 3.01 -11.23
CA MET A 486 -6.62 4.30 -11.17
C MET A 486 -5.95 4.49 -9.81
N ARG A 487 -6.64 4.17 -8.73
CA ARG A 487 -6.10 4.29 -7.37
C ARG A 487 -4.87 3.41 -7.21
N LEU A 488 -4.94 2.14 -7.59
CA LEU A 488 -3.82 1.20 -7.53
C LEU A 488 -2.61 1.71 -8.32
N PHE A 489 -2.83 2.24 -9.52
CA PHE A 489 -1.75 2.84 -10.31
C PHE A 489 -1.14 4.07 -9.63
N VAL A 490 -1.95 5.05 -9.24
CA VAL A 490 -1.48 6.31 -8.65
C VAL A 490 -0.76 6.06 -7.33
N GLU A 491 -1.32 5.20 -6.48
CA GLU A 491 -0.77 4.85 -5.18
C GLU A 491 0.57 4.14 -5.31
N SER A 492 0.67 3.15 -6.21
CA SER A 492 1.93 2.45 -6.47
C SER A 492 3.05 3.39 -6.94
N GLN A 493 2.72 4.36 -7.80
CA GLN A 493 3.67 5.35 -8.30
C GLN A 493 4.13 6.31 -7.19
N LEU A 494 3.25 6.74 -6.29
CA LEU A 494 3.57 7.62 -5.17
C LEU A 494 4.32 6.90 -4.05
N MET A 495 3.98 5.65 -3.77
CA MET A 495 4.72 4.84 -2.80
C MET A 495 6.13 4.48 -3.31
N TRP A 496 6.33 4.42 -4.62
CA TRP A 496 7.65 4.25 -5.23
C TRP A 496 8.45 5.55 -5.17
N ASP A 497 7.86 6.65 -5.60
CA ASP A 497 8.47 7.98 -5.57
C ASP A 497 7.42 9.06 -5.18
N ILE A 498 7.50 9.50 -3.93
CA ILE A 498 6.59 10.48 -3.35
C ILE A 498 6.67 11.86 -4.01
N ASN A 499 7.73 12.12 -4.78
CA ASN A 499 7.88 13.40 -5.46
C ASN A 499 7.05 13.50 -6.75
N LYS A 500 6.45 12.40 -7.23
CA LYS A 500 5.56 12.43 -8.40
C LYS A 500 4.31 13.27 -8.12
N ASN A 501 3.76 13.87 -9.18
CA ASN A 501 2.58 14.71 -9.10
C ASN A 501 1.30 13.89 -9.17
N TYR A 502 0.48 13.93 -8.12
CA TYR A 502 -0.78 13.20 -8.05
C TYR A 502 -1.73 13.50 -9.22
N THR A 503 -1.91 14.78 -9.56
CA THR A 503 -2.83 15.19 -10.62
C THR A 503 -2.35 14.72 -12.00
N GLU A 504 -1.05 14.75 -12.25
CA GLU A 504 -0.47 14.25 -13.51
C GLU A 504 -0.66 12.74 -13.63
N LEU A 505 -0.44 11.98 -12.57
CA LEU A 505 -0.67 10.53 -12.55
C LEU A 505 -2.15 10.17 -12.79
N VAL A 506 -3.09 10.89 -12.16
CA VAL A 506 -4.53 10.72 -12.41
C VAL A 506 -4.87 11.00 -13.88
N ASN A 507 -4.40 12.10 -14.44
CA ASN A 507 -4.63 12.43 -15.83
C ASN A 507 -4.02 11.39 -16.77
N GLU A 508 -2.78 10.98 -16.53
CA GLU A 508 -2.09 9.96 -17.30
C GLU A 508 -2.92 8.67 -17.35
N PHE A 509 -3.33 8.16 -16.19
CA PHE A 509 -4.18 6.98 -16.12
C PHE A 509 -5.49 7.15 -16.89
N MET A 510 -6.23 8.24 -16.65
CA MET A 510 -7.54 8.46 -17.26
C MET A 510 -7.48 8.49 -18.79
N TYR A 511 -6.48 9.19 -19.38
CA TYR A 511 -6.32 9.22 -20.82
C TYR A 511 -5.85 7.88 -21.40
N ALA A 512 -4.97 7.18 -20.68
CA ALA A 512 -4.54 5.83 -21.10
C ALA A 512 -5.68 4.81 -21.04
N PHE A 513 -6.50 4.85 -19.99
CA PHE A 513 -7.48 3.80 -19.69
C PHE A 513 -8.83 4.03 -20.38
N TYR A 514 -9.31 5.28 -20.45
CA TYR A 514 -10.63 5.61 -21.00
C TYR A 514 -10.59 6.23 -22.42
N LYS A 515 -9.39 6.46 -22.98
CA LYS A 515 -9.19 6.98 -24.35
C LYS A 515 -10.07 8.23 -24.62
N ASP A 516 -10.94 8.17 -25.63
CA ASP A 516 -11.80 9.29 -26.06
C ASP A 516 -12.85 9.68 -25.00
N ALA A 517 -13.19 8.77 -24.07
CA ALA A 517 -14.09 9.07 -22.96
C ALA A 517 -13.36 9.68 -21.72
N ALA A 518 -12.04 9.81 -21.77
CA ALA A 518 -11.25 10.29 -20.61
C ALA A 518 -11.69 11.67 -20.10
N PRO A 519 -12.01 12.68 -20.94
CA PRO A 519 -12.47 13.97 -20.44
C PRO A 519 -13.74 13.87 -19.59
N GLU A 520 -14.71 13.05 -20.00
CA GLU A 520 -15.96 12.83 -19.29
C GLU A 520 -15.76 12.03 -18.00
N MET A 521 -14.84 11.04 -18.00
CA MET A 521 -14.51 10.27 -16.82
C MET A 521 -13.75 11.13 -15.79
N LEU A 522 -12.88 12.03 -16.24
CA LEU A 522 -12.27 13.06 -15.39
C LEU A 522 -13.30 14.07 -14.86
N GLU A 523 -14.30 14.45 -15.68
CA GLU A 523 -15.40 15.29 -15.21
C GLU A 523 -16.18 14.61 -14.09
N TYR A 524 -16.48 13.31 -14.21
CA TYR A 524 -17.14 12.53 -13.16
C TYR A 524 -16.28 12.46 -11.90
N TYR A 525 -15.01 12.13 -12.03
CA TYR A 525 -14.06 12.07 -10.91
C TYR A 525 -14.01 13.42 -10.15
N ASN A 526 -13.80 14.52 -10.85
CA ASN A 526 -13.75 15.85 -10.26
C ASN A 526 -15.10 16.32 -9.71
N PHE A 527 -16.21 15.90 -10.33
CA PHE A 527 -17.56 16.20 -9.84
C PHE A 527 -17.81 15.56 -8.46
N ILE A 528 -17.41 14.31 -8.26
CA ILE A 528 -17.54 13.62 -6.97
C ILE A 528 -16.64 14.27 -5.91
N LYS A 529 -15.39 14.58 -6.27
CA LYS A 529 -14.46 15.31 -5.40
C LYS A 529 -15.07 16.62 -4.90
N MET A 530 -15.49 17.49 -5.83
CA MET A 530 -16.15 18.76 -5.51
C MET A 530 -17.42 18.54 -4.66
N ARG A 531 -18.17 17.46 -4.92
CA ARG A 531 -19.39 17.17 -4.17
C ARG A 531 -19.10 16.84 -2.71
N TYR A 532 -18.07 16.06 -2.43
CA TYR A 532 -17.66 15.76 -1.07
C TYR A 532 -17.15 17.00 -0.34
N GLU A 533 -16.32 17.84 -0.99
CA GLU A 533 -15.87 19.13 -0.45
C GLU A 533 -17.06 20.04 -0.08
N GLN A 534 -18.09 20.11 -0.92
CA GLN A 534 -19.33 20.86 -0.61
C GLN A 534 -20.06 20.29 0.61
N MET A 535 -20.11 18.98 0.77
CA MET A 535 -20.80 18.33 1.89
C MET A 535 -20.07 18.59 3.20
N GLU A 536 -18.74 18.59 3.21
CA GLU A 536 -17.95 18.95 4.39
C GLU A 536 -18.18 20.39 4.83
N VAL A 537 -18.24 21.34 3.89
CA VAL A 537 -18.58 22.73 4.21
C VAL A 537 -19.99 22.90 4.77
N LEU A 538 -20.95 22.09 4.29
CA LEU A 538 -22.37 22.23 4.66
C LEU A 538 -22.74 21.49 5.94
N PHE A 539 -22.12 20.36 6.23
CA PHE A 539 -22.51 19.43 7.29
C PHE A 539 -21.42 19.12 8.31
N GLY A 540 -20.23 19.73 8.14
CA GLY A 540 -19.07 19.45 8.99
C GLY A 540 -18.31 18.20 8.56
N HIS A 541 -17.23 17.90 9.28
CA HIS A 541 -16.12 17.02 8.88
C HIS A 541 -16.42 15.51 9.02
N GLU A 542 -17.65 15.07 8.75
CA GLU A 542 -18.05 13.67 8.98
C GLU A 542 -17.97 12.76 7.73
N PHE A 543 -17.51 13.27 6.58
CA PHE A 543 -17.60 12.56 5.29
C PHE A 543 -16.33 11.85 4.84
N SER A 544 -15.26 11.91 5.61
CA SER A 544 -13.94 11.45 5.17
C SER A 544 -13.28 10.47 6.13
N THR A 545 -14.04 9.92 7.08
CA THR A 545 -13.62 8.78 7.87
C THR A 545 -14.02 7.47 7.20
N ILE A 546 -13.40 6.38 7.59
CA ILE A 546 -13.67 5.05 7.03
C ILE A 546 -15.10 4.52 7.31
N TYR A 547 -15.87 5.19 8.17
CA TYR A 547 -17.26 4.83 8.54
C TYR A 547 -18.28 5.91 8.20
N SER A 548 -17.89 6.98 7.53
CA SER A 548 -18.79 8.09 7.17
C SER A 548 -19.92 7.62 6.24
N ASP A 549 -21.10 8.25 6.34
CA ASP A 549 -22.24 7.95 5.46
C ASP A 549 -22.13 8.65 4.09
N ILE A 550 -21.08 8.29 3.32
CA ILE A 550 -20.84 8.82 1.97
C ILE A 550 -21.87 8.34 0.94
N GLY A 551 -22.67 7.34 1.26
CA GLY A 551 -23.76 6.83 0.41
C GLY A 551 -25.12 7.47 0.66
N SER A 552 -25.21 8.53 1.48
CA SER A 552 -26.50 9.11 1.88
C SER A 552 -27.21 9.86 0.74
N LYS A 553 -28.55 9.91 0.82
CA LYS A 553 -29.39 10.66 -0.12
C LYS A 553 -29.10 12.17 -0.09
N GLN A 554 -28.48 12.69 0.96
CA GLN A 554 -28.09 14.10 1.06
C GLN A 554 -26.92 14.42 0.14
N ILE A 555 -25.99 13.51 -0.03
CA ILE A 555 -24.89 13.62 -1.00
C ILE A 555 -25.44 13.38 -2.40
N TRP A 556 -26.15 12.27 -2.60
CA TRP A 556 -26.66 11.79 -3.87
C TRP A 556 -28.10 12.28 -4.11
N THR A 557 -28.28 13.61 -4.21
CA THR A 557 -29.59 14.20 -4.53
C THR A 557 -30.01 13.86 -5.95
N ALA A 558 -31.31 14.01 -6.28
CA ALA A 558 -31.81 13.77 -7.64
C ALA A 558 -31.04 14.59 -8.69
N GLY A 559 -30.75 15.88 -8.41
CA GLY A 559 -29.97 16.71 -9.31
C GLY A 559 -28.52 16.24 -9.50
N VAL A 560 -27.88 15.65 -8.48
CA VAL A 560 -26.57 15.02 -8.57
C VAL A 560 -26.65 13.77 -9.44
N VAL A 561 -27.63 12.92 -9.22
CA VAL A 561 -27.87 11.70 -10.01
C VAL A 561 -28.11 12.03 -11.48
N ASP A 562 -28.92 13.07 -11.78
CA ASP A 562 -29.17 13.53 -13.15
C ASP A 562 -27.90 14.09 -13.81
N ALA A 563 -27.11 14.91 -13.10
CA ALA A 563 -25.86 15.44 -13.60
C ALA A 563 -24.86 14.32 -13.97
N ILE A 564 -24.68 13.35 -13.08
CA ILE A 564 -23.80 12.20 -13.32
C ILE A 564 -24.32 11.34 -14.47
N SER A 565 -25.64 11.12 -14.57
CA SER A 565 -26.25 10.42 -15.72
C SER A 565 -25.89 11.09 -17.04
N GLY A 566 -25.98 12.43 -17.11
CA GLY A 566 -25.59 13.19 -18.30
C GLY A 566 -24.09 13.10 -18.62
N ILE A 567 -23.21 12.95 -17.63
CA ILE A 567 -21.78 12.71 -17.87
C ILE A 567 -21.58 11.34 -18.54
N PHE A 568 -22.17 10.27 -18.01
CA PHE A 568 -22.06 8.94 -18.61
C PHE A 568 -22.67 8.86 -20.01
N GLU A 569 -23.81 9.53 -20.27
CA GLU A 569 -24.39 9.63 -21.62
C GLU A 569 -23.40 10.24 -22.62
N ARG A 570 -22.72 11.31 -22.24
CA ARG A 570 -21.68 11.93 -23.09
C ARG A 570 -20.47 11.01 -23.25
N ALA A 571 -20.02 10.34 -22.18
CA ALA A 571 -18.90 9.40 -22.25
C ALA A 571 -19.17 8.24 -23.22
N TYR A 572 -20.36 7.63 -23.16
CA TYR A 572 -20.75 6.60 -24.12
C TYR A 572 -20.82 7.14 -25.56
N ALA A 573 -21.32 8.37 -25.77
CA ALA A 573 -21.36 8.97 -27.09
C ALA A 573 -19.96 9.19 -27.70
N LYS A 574 -18.94 9.42 -26.88
CA LYS A 574 -17.55 9.59 -27.34
C LYS A 574 -16.99 8.32 -27.97
N ILE A 575 -17.36 7.16 -27.48
CA ILE A 575 -16.83 5.87 -27.95
C ILE A 575 -17.67 5.20 -29.05
N GLU A 576 -18.83 5.80 -29.44
CA GLU A 576 -19.76 5.19 -30.43
C GLU A 576 -19.08 4.84 -31.76
N HIS A 577 -18.14 5.64 -32.23
CA HIS A 577 -17.42 5.41 -33.49
C HIS A 577 -16.61 4.11 -33.46
N TYR A 578 -16.09 3.69 -32.29
CA TYR A 578 -15.38 2.42 -32.15
C TYR A 578 -16.25 1.18 -32.46
N LYS A 579 -17.59 1.30 -32.41
CA LYS A 579 -18.46 0.16 -32.81
C LYS A 579 -18.18 -0.33 -34.24
N THR A 580 -17.75 0.56 -35.10
CA THR A 580 -17.46 0.26 -36.51
C THR A 580 -15.97 0.26 -36.83
N GLU A 581 -15.18 1.05 -36.12
CA GLU A 581 -13.74 1.21 -36.37
C GLU A 581 -12.92 0.15 -35.65
N ASP A 582 -13.27 -0.13 -34.38
CA ASP A 582 -12.62 -1.11 -33.50
C ASP A 582 -13.61 -1.67 -32.47
N PRO A 583 -14.41 -2.70 -32.83
CA PRO A 583 -15.43 -3.27 -31.94
C PRO A 583 -14.88 -3.84 -30.62
N GLU A 584 -13.63 -4.28 -30.60
CA GLU A 584 -12.97 -4.79 -29.40
C GLU A 584 -12.69 -3.63 -28.44
N MET A 585 -12.12 -2.55 -28.93
CA MET A 585 -11.91 -1.32 -28.15
C MET A 585 -13.24 -0.75 -27.64
N TYR A 586 -14.30 -0.76 -28.47
CA TYR A 586 -15.63 -0.35 -28.01
C TYR A 586 -16.08 -1.13 -26.81
N THR A 587 -16.01 -2.47 -26.88
CA THR A 587 -16.45 -3.36 -25.81
C THR A 587 -15.64 -3.10 -24.54
N LYS A 588 -14.34 -3.01 -24.65
CA LYS A 588 -13.41 -2.74 -23.55
C LYS A 588 -13.75 -1.42 -22.84
N LEU A 589 -13.87 -0.33 -23.56
CA LEU A 589 -14.17 1.00 -22.98
C LEU A 589 -15.59 1.05 -22.41
N TYR A 590 -16.56 0.45 -23.09
CA TYR A 590 -17.94 0.36 -22.62
C TYR A 590 -18.02 -0.36 -21.26
N GLU A 591 -17.35 -1.49 -21.11
CA GLU A 591 -17.34 -2.29 -19.90
C GLU A 591 -16.62 -1.58 -18.75
N ARG A 592 -15.48 -0.93 -19.00
CA ARG A 592 -14.78 -0.10 -18.00
C ARG A 592 -15.65 1.03 -17.46
N MET A 593 -16.43 1.69 -18.33
CA MET A 593 -17.38 2.72 -17.89
C MET A 593 -18.57 2.12 -17.15
N LYS A 594 -19.06 0.94 -17.55
CA LYS A 594 -20.13 0.22 -16.84
C LYS A 594 -19.74 -0.16 -15.42
N GLU A 595 -18.50 -0.54 -15.21
CA GLU A 595 -17.98 -0.80 -13.87
C GLU A 595 -18.14 0.43 -12.96
N ILE A 596 -17.68 1.59 -13.41
CA ILE A 596 -17.77 2.84 -12.65
C ILE A 596 -19.24 3.29 -12.51
N GLU A 597 -20.08 3.08 -13.52
CA GLU A 597 -21.51 3.41 -13.50
C GLU A 597 -22.31 2.58 -12.47
N LEU A 598 -21.78 1.47 -11.97
CA LEU A 598 -22.44 0.67 -10.93
C LEU A 598 -22.78 1.48 -9.67
N THR A 599 -21.96 2.44 -9.30
CA THR A 599 -22.24 3.41 -8.23
C THR A 599 -23.56 4.16 -8.49
N LEU A 600 -23.73 4.65 -9.71
CA LEU A 600 -24.92 5.40 -10.13
C LEU A 600 -26.15 4.49 -10.21
N ILE A 601 -26.01 3.29 -10.79
CA ILE A 601 -27.09 2.30 -10.90
C ILE A 601 -27.57 1.89 -9.50
N TYR A 602 -26.64 1.58 -8.60
CA TYR A 602 -26.95 1.28 -7.20
C TYR A 602 -27.74 2.41 -6.52
N THR A 603 -27.28 3.65 -6.70
CA THR A 603 -27.91 4.85 -6.14
C THR A 603 -29.33 5.05 -6.68
N LYS A 604 -29.52 4.90 -8.00
CA LYS A 604 -30.84 4.98 -8.65
C LYS A 604 -31.79 3.92 -8.10
N LEU A 605 -31.36 2.68 -8.04
CA LEU A 605 -32.18 1.55 -7.52
C LEU A 605 -32.52 1.72 -6.04
N ARG A 606 -31.57 2.22 -5.24
CA ARG A 606 -31.76 2.40 -3.80
C ARG A 606 -32.69 3.58 -3.45
N TYR A 607 -32.52 4.73 -4.11
CA TYR A 607 -33.15 5.98 -3.68
C TYR A 607 -34.19 6.55 -4.63
N TYR A 608 -34.11 6.22 -5.93
CA TYR A 608 -34.86 6.89 -6.99
C TYR A 608 -35.65 5.93 -7.89
N ARG A 609 -35.76 4.66 -7.49
CA ARG A 609 -36.48 3.65 -8.27
C ARG A 609 -37.89 4.09 -8.73
N GLY A 610 -38.60 4.87 -7.92
CA GLY A 610 -39.92 5.35 -8.25
C GLY A 610 -40.01 6.32 -9.42
N ASP A 611 -38.90 6.86 -9.87
CA ASP A 611 -38.81 7.85 -10.94
C ASP A 611 -38.61 7.21 -12.33
N TYR A 612 -38.47 5.87 -12.39
CA TYR A 612 -38.18 5.13 -13.62
C TYR A 612 -39.30 4.15 -13.99
N SER A 613 -39.44 3.89 -15.31
CA SER A 613 -40.35 2.83 -15.79
C SER A 613 -39.90 1.44 -15.34
N GLN A 614 -40.83 0.49 -15.28
CA GLN A 614 -40.47 -0.89 -14.91
C GLN A 614 -39.45 -1.54 -15.85
N GLU A 615 -39.49 -1.21 -17.14
CA GLU A 615 -38.52 -1.70 -18.12
C GLU A 615 -37.11 -1.20 -17.80
N VAL A 616 -36.97 0.09 -17.46
CA VAL A 616 -35.67 0.69 -17.05
C VAL A 616 -35.19 0.06 -15.73
N ILE A 617 -36.09 -0.16 -14.77
CA ILE A 617 -35.74 -0.82 -13.51
C ILE A 617 -35.22 -2.23 -13.77
N ASN A 618 -35.91 -3.01 -14.61
CA ASN A 618 -35.48 -4.36 -14.95
C ASN A 618 -34.07 -4.35 -15.58
N GLN A 619 -33.83 -3.43 -16.53
CA GLN A 619 -32.50 -3.28 -17.15
C GLN A 619 -31.42 -2.90 -16.15
N MET A 620 -31.68 -1.92 -15.25
CA MET A 620 -30.73 -1.55 -14.21
C MET A 620 -30.39 -2.71 -13.26
N VAL A 621 -31.38 -3.55 -12.90
CA VAL A 621 -31.15 -4.74 -12.07
C VAL A 621 -30.31 -5.77 -12.82
N ASP A 622 -30.59 -6.00 -14.12
CA ASP A 622 -29.81 -6.92 -14.94
C ASP A 622 -28.37 -6.43 -15.10
N ASP A 623 -28.19 -5.16 -15.42
CA ASP A 623 -26.85 -4.54 -15.51
C ASP A 623 -26.10 -4.65 -14.18
N PHE A 624 -26.74 -4.32 -13.07
CA PHE A 624 -26.11 -4.39 -11.74
C PHE A 624 -25.64 -5.81 -11.42
N ASN A 625 -26.50 -6.81 -11.60
CA ASN A 625 -26.13 -8.20 -11.35
C ASN A 625 -25.02 -8.70 -12.31
N TYR A 626 -25.13 -8.37 -13.59
CA TYR A 626 -24.13 -8.81 -14.59
C TYR A 626 -22.75 -8.21 -14.34
N TYR A 627 -22.67 -6.87 -14.23
CA TYR A 627 -21.39 -6.19 -14.13
C TYR A 627 -20.78 -6.34 -12.73
N SER A 628 -21.55 -6.37 -11.65
CA SER A 628 -20.99 -6.68 -10.33
C SER A 628 -20.39 -8.08 -10.27
N SER A 629 -21.01 -9.07 -10.94
CA SER A 629 -20.44 -10.41 -11.05
C SER A 629 -19.19 -10.45 -11.93
N LYS A 630 -19.21 -9.72 -13.06
CA LYS A 630 -18.10 -9.70 -14.01
C LYS A 630 -16.83 -9.10 -13.43
N PHE A 631 -16.96 -8.08 -12.60
CA PHE A 631 -15.83 -7.35 -11.99
C PHE A 631 -15.54 -7.78 -10.55
N ASP A 632 -16.09 -8.90 -10.08
CA ASP A 632 -15.89 -9.40 -8.71
C ASP A 632 -16.26 -8.37 -7.62
N ILE A 633 -17.25 -7.52 -7.91
CA ILE A 633 -17.82 -6.57 -6.93
C ILE A 633 -18.87 -7.31 -6.13
N ASN A 634 -18.44 -8.02 -5.09
CA ASN A 634 -19.22 -9.03 -4.40
C ASN A 634 -20.02 -8.50 -3.20
N ARG A 635 -19.66 -7.32 -2.67
CA ARG A 635 -20.24 -6.74 -1.44
C ARG A 635 -20.43 -5.24 -1.56
N VAL A 636 -21.45 -4.72 -0.86
CA VAL A 636 -21.73 -3.28 -0.79
C VAL A 636 -21.09 -2.61 0.43
N GLN A 637 -20.67 -3.38 1.41
CA GLN A 637 -20.03 -2.94 2.65
C GLN A 637 -19.31 -4.11 3.34
N GLU A 638 -18.46 -3.80 4.31
CA GLU A 638 -17.85 -4.81 5.17
C GLU A 638 -18.92 -5.60 5.92
N ASN A 639 -18.81 -6.92 5.96
CA ASN A 639 -19.79 -7.81 6.60
C ASN A 639 -21.25 -7.63 6.14
N GLY A 640 -21.47 -6.94 4.99
CA GLY A 640 -22.78 -6.65 4.45
C GLY A 640 -23.31 -7.68 3.46
N ALA A 641 -24.46 -7.35 2.87
CA ALA A 641 -25.11 -8.19 1.87
C ALA A 641 -24.26 -8.33 0.59
N ALA A 642 -24.42 -9.47 -0.06
CA ALA A 642 -23.88 -9.68 -1.40
C ALA A 642 -24.57 -8.75 -2.42
N THR A 643 -23.84 -8.34 -3.45
CA THR A 643 -24.38 -7.56 -4.58
C THR A 643 -25.33 -8.38 -5.42
N GLN A 644 -25.02 -9.68 -5.62
CA GLN A 644 -25.80 -10.59 -6.45
C GLN A 644 -27.22 -10.79 -5.89
N GLY A 645 -28.23 -10.54 -6.73
CA GLY A 645 -29.64 -10.68 -6.39
C GLY A 645 -30.20 -9.63 -5.43
N MET A 646 -29.40 -8.64 -5.01
CA MET A 646 -29.82 -7.61 -4.05
C MET A 646 -31.10 -6.88 -4.44
N PHE A 647 -31.28 -6.63 -5.73
CA PHE A 647 -32.43 -5.90 -6.28
C PHE A 647 -33.40 -6.77 -7.08
N ASP A 648 -33.28 -8.09 -7.08
CA ASP A 648 -34.16 -8.98 -7.87
C ASP A 648 -35.63 -8.83 -7.56
N ALA A 649 -35.97 -8.52 -6.30
CA ALA A 649 -37.36 -8.22 -5.89
C ALA A 649 -37.97 -6.97 -6.57
N TYR A 650 -37.17 -6.16 -7.28
CA TYR A 650 -37.63 -4.98 -8.00
C TYR A 650 -38.08 -5.30 -9.44
N LYS A 651 -37.65 -6.46 -9.97
CA LYS A 651 -38.08 -6.93 -11.30
C LYS A 651 -39.55 -7.37 -11.29
N LYS A 652 -40.25 -7.10 -12.39
CA LYS A 652 -41.61 -7.55 -12.66
C LYS A 652 -41.74 -8.16 -14.03
#